data_600948daf7bd8bda826ea70cb05e5c7d
#
_entry.id   600948daf7bd8bda826ea70cb05e5c7d
#
_cell.length_a   1.000
_cell.length_b   1.000
_cell.length_c   1.000
_cell.angle_alpha   90.00
_cell.angle_beta   90.00
_cell.angle_gamma   90.00
#
_symmetry.space_group_name_H-M   'P 1'
#
loop_
_entity.id
_entity.type
_entity.pdbx_description
1 polymer ?
#
loop_
_entity_poly.entity_id
_entity_poly.type
_entity_poly.pdbx_seq_one_letter_code
_entity_poly.pdbx_strand_id
1 'polypeptide(L)'
;MNAKRKRAAAVLAALLVVLFVCMFAADGIQRGGGSIAVTEGWIETDVGDLMYKLYTPQSATAENKAPGVLLLHGYQNDHETCAAYAIELARRGAVVLCLDEYGHGATTAGLVDRGYVNHKVTVNYGEDSEADGTFKTIGGPIRYRVMMNFSNLSFFDKHYTTDSDGNSITDSSCGGSYAYALLAAMDNVDPARLAISGHSMGTWSSWSVAADFANTDIAPKAVVLQCGELFRDSAYDADSIKFNNVLLLQAKYDEFSYFRDYKNVVNDELLRSGLRTEFLGCTADEAAWNTTYGDFADGTARRMELLNTNHRLTTHNAHGIAAAMDWLNAAIGLDSSIAPTDQVAMKKEVLVLIAMLCAVASLIPVMELLLTLPFFAKAAQPLPSEAGVKSNGKWWRGAVITMLIAAASYPFMTQLGHGLLPLPENIFRMTIGNGFLSWYLLLILIMLGTSIAAYKKNKKRGAGDGWYSMGLGSAAAPDRMSWALLGRSALLVLCMMAFMYILLAVCEALFMLDFRFIWPFFKTFDLTRLGQFCVYIPVLAVFFILNNSKIMASSRCKAAYKPGFAGFMGCWWRNALMMVGGILIVVLIEYIPFFMDIAPGADLFFGSTFGGPFMSLLILFAPQVLVFSVLCTYIYRRTGSVYTGALTVASLACWIVTGGSSML
;
A
#
# COMPACT_ATOMS: atom_id res chain seq x y z
N MET A 1 27.04 -34.47 3.90
CA MET A 1 25.96 -33.57 3.41
C MET A 1 25.98 -33.58 1.90
N ASN A 2 24.87 -33.90 1.22
CA ASN A 2 24.77 -33.97 -0.27
C ASN A 2 25.12 -32.59 -0.86
N ALA A 3 25.78 -32.55 -2.05
CA ALA A 3 26.20 -31.33 -2.74
C ALA A 3 25.05 -30.29 -2.91
N LYS A 4 23.84 -30.76 -3.19
CA LYS A 4 22.65 -29.89 -3.27
C LYS A 4 22.34 -29.20 -1.95
N ARG A 5 22.42 -29.91 -0.82
CA ARG A 5 22.18 -29.36 0.51
C ARG A 5 23.25 -28.33 0.89
N LYS A 6 24.52 -28.58 0.55
CA LYS A 6 25.61 -27.63 0.79
C LYS A 6 25.38 -26.33 -0.01
N ARG A 7 24.99 -26.46 -1.28
CA ARG A 7 24.69 -25.30 -2.14
C ARG A 7 23.49 -24.50 -1.61
N ALA A 8 22.39 -25.15 -1.23
CA ALA A 8 21.23 -24.45 -0.69
C ALA A 8 21.56 -23.71 0.61
N ALA A 9 22.31 -24.35 1.52
CA ALA A 9 22.77 -23.71 2.76
C ALA A 9 23.70 -22.51 2.48
N ALA A 10 24.62 -22.62 1.53
CA ALA A 10 25.51 -21.52 1.17
C ALA A 10 24.74 -20.33 0.56
N VAL A 11 23.76 -20.58 -0.32
CA VAL A 11 22.91 -19.53 -0.89
C VAL A 11 22.07 -18.86 0.19
N LEU A 12 21.47 -19.65 1.10
CA LEU A 12 20.73 -19.11 2.22
C LEU A 12 21.59 -18.20 3.11
N ALA A 13 22.78 -18.67 3.49
CA ALA A 13 23.72 -17.90 4.29
C ALA A 13 24.10 -16.58 3.60
N ALA A 14 24.39 -16.61 2.30
CA ALA A 14 24.72 -15.39 1.54
C ALA A 14 23.54 -14.40 1.52
N LEU A 15 22.30 -14.86 1.31
CA LEU A 15 21.11 -14.01 1.30
C LEU A 15 20.89 -13.39 2.70
N LEU A 16 21.06 -14.15 3.78
CA LEU A 16 20.92 -13.65 5.14
C LEU A 16 22.00 -12.61 5.49
N VAL A 17 23.25 -12.83 5.07
CA VAL A 17 24.33 -11.85 5.25
C VAL A 17 23.98 -10.53 4.55
N VAL A 18 23.56 -10.59 3.28
CA VAL A 18 23.16 -9.37 2.54
C VAL A 18 21.99 -8.69 3.22
N LEU A 19 20.97 -9.44 3.63
CA LEU A 19 19.79 -8.92 4.33
C LEU A 19 20.20 -8.16 5.60
N PHE A 20 20.95 -8.79 6.50
CA PHE A 20 21.33 -8.14 7.77
C PHE A 20 22.27 -6.96 7.56
N VAL A 21 23.19 -7.01 6.59
CA VAL A 21 24.02 -5.86 6.23
C VAL A 21 23.15 -4.69 5.74
N CYS A 22 22.17 -4.95 4.89
CA CYS A 22 21.25 -3.91 4.41
C CYS A 22 20.39 -3.34 5.54
N MET A 23 19.83 -4.20 6.42
CA MET A 23 19.03 -3.73 7.56
C MET A 23 19.86 -2.91 8.55
N PHE A 24 21.07 -3.34 8.88
CA PHE A 24 21.99 -2.59 9.73
C PHE A 24 22.35 -1.23 9.10
N ALA A 25 22.63 -1.17 7.80
CA ALA A 25 22.92 0.07 7.11
C ALA A 25 21.69 0.99 7.03
N ALA A 26 20.50 0.44 6.84
CA ALA A 26 19.24 1.19 6.86
C ALA A 26 18.95 1.78 8.25
N ASP A 27 19.18 1.01 9.31
CA ASP A 27 19.08 1.49 10.70
C ASP A 27 20.08 2.60 10.99
N GLY A 28 21.33 2.46 10.52
CA GLY A 28 22.31 3.52 10.62
C GLY A 28 21.89 4.83 9.95
N ILE A 29 21.17 4.75 8.82
CA ILE A 29 20.63 5.94 8.14
C ILE A 29 19.48 6.58 8.94
N GLN A 30 18.49 5.80 9.40
CA GLN A 30 17.37 6.36 10.17
C GLN A 30 17.82 6.97 11.49
N ARG A 31 18.91 6.46 12.07
CA ARG A 31 19.52 6.99 13.31
C ARG A 31 20.60 8.05 13.06
N GLY A 32 20.75 8.54 11.82
CA GLY A 32 21.75 9.57 11.49
C GLY A 32 23.17 9.20 11.94
N GLY A 33 23.57 7.92 11.80
CA GLY A 33 24.85 7.41 12.31
C GLY A 33 24.96 7.39 13.84
N GLY A 34 23.86 7.47 14.56
CA GLY A 34 23.78 7.50 16.02
C GLY A 34 23.44 8.87 16.60
N SER A 35 23.28 9.91 15.78
CA SER A 35 22.89 11.26 16.23
C SER A 35 21.38 11.43 16.48
N ILE A 36 20.57 10.46 16.08
CA ILE A 36 19.11 10.46 16.23
C ILE A 36 18.70 9.23 17.03
N ALA A 37 18.02 9.41 18.15
CA ALA A 37 17.33 8.34 18.84
C ALA A 37 16.01 8.04 18.13
N VAL A 38 15.78 6.75 17.82
CA VAL A 38 14.52 6.27 17.25
C VAL A 38 13.86 5.35 18.26
N THR A 39 12.62 5.67 18.65
CA THR A 39 11.85 4.93 19.65
C THR A 39 10.41 4.76 19.20
N GLU A 40 9.73 3.79 19.75
CA GLU A 40 8.29 3.56 19.56
C GLU A 40 7.57 3.75 20.89
N GLY A 41 6.32 4.18 20.84
CA GLY A 41 5.50 4.42 22.01
C GLY A 41 4.01 4.29 21.72
N TRP A 42 3.21 4.42 22.78
CA TRP A 42 1.77 4.28 22.73
C TRP A 42 1.10 5.46 23.43
N ILE A 43 -0.03 5.87 22.89
CA ILE A 43 -0.92 6.87 23.50
C ILE A 43 -2.22 6.14 23.81
N GLU A 44 -2.59 6.06 25.08
CA GLU A 44 -3.86 5.50 25.52
C GLU A 44 -4.97 6.49 25.22
N THR A 45 -6.06 6.04 24.62
CA THR A 45 -7.26 6.82 24.33
C THR A 45 -8.52 6.02 24.70
N ASP A 46 -9.67 6.69 24.77
CA ASP A 46 -10.95 6.05 25.11
C ASP A 46 -11.40 5.01 24.07
N VAL A 47 -10.86 5.05 22.85
CA VAL A 47 -11.24 4.16 21.74
C VAL A 47 -10.17 3.11 21.43
N GLY A 48 -9.00 3.20 22.05
CA GLY A 48 -7.89 2.28 21.86
C GLY A 48 -6.54 2.95 21.94
N ASP A 49 -5.48 2.17 21.82
CA ASP A 49 -4.12 2.65 21.92
C ASP A 49 -3.58 3.04 20.55
N LEU A 50 -2.97 4.21 20.46
CA LEU A 50 -2.33 4.72 19.25
C LEU A 50 -0.84 4.45 19.31
N MET A 51 -0.32 3.80 18.28
CA MET A 51 1.11 3.57 18.12
C MET A 51 1.76 4.76 17.43
N TYR A 52 2.92 5.17 17.91
CA TYR A 52 3.74 6.17 17.23
C TYR A 52 5.22 5.78 17.20
N LYS A 53 5.94 6.31 16.21
CA LYS A 53 7.39 6.26 16.12
C LYS A 53 7.97 7.66 16.25
N LEU A 54 8.97 7.82 17.12
CA LEU A 54 9.56 9.10 17.48
C LEU A 54 11.03 9.15 17.06
N TYR A 55 11.39 10.20 16.34
CA TYR A 55 12.76 10.52 15.96
C TYR A 55 13.22 11.73 16.75
N THR A 56 14.21 11.54 17.63
CA THR A 56 14.70 12.58 18.54
C THR A 56 16.18 12.83 18.28
N PRO A 57 16.58 14.00 17.73
CA PRO A 57 17.97 14.39 17.63
C PRO A 57 18.63 14.47 19.02
N GLN A 58 19.86 14.01 19.16
CA GLN A 58 20.59 14.12 20.45
C GLN A 58 20.80 15.57 20.90
N SER A 59 20.75 16.53 19.99
CA SER A 59 20.82 17.96 20.28
C SER A 59 19.55 18.51 20.95
N ALA A 60 18.43 17.79 20.84
CA ALA A 60 17.15 18.19 21.42
C ALA A 60 17.09 17.77 22.90
N THR A 61 17.27 18.71 23.81
CA THR A 61 17.23 18.50 25.27
C THR A 61 16.25 19.48 25.91
N ALA A 62 15.99 19.32 27.21
CA ALA A 62 15.14 20.25 27.96
C ALA A 62 15.72 21.68 28.00
N GLU A 63 17.05 21.80 27.96
CA GLU A 63 17.75 23.09 27.93
C GLU A 63 17.88 23.65 26.50
N ASN A 64 17.87 22.80 25.49
CA ASN A 64 17.96 23.18 24.08
C ASN A 64 16.81 22.57 23.31
N LYS A 65 15.65 23.18 23.45
CA LYS A 65 14.41 22.70 22.83
C LYS A 65 14.42 22.81 21.31
N ALA A 66 14.00 21.74 20.66
CA ALA A 66 13.94 21.61 19.21
C ALA A 66 12.56 21.94 18.64
N PRO A 67 12.45 22.28 17.34
CA PRO A 67 11.15 22.27 16.67
C PRO A 67 10.51 20.89 16.73
N GLY A 68 9.15 20.85 16.81
CA GLY A 68 8.37 19.62 16.78
C GLY A 68 7.57 19.48 15.50
N VAL A 69 7.58 18.30 14.89
CA VAL A 69 6.77 18.02 13.68
C VAL A 69 5.96 16.74 13.86
N LEU A 70 4.64 16.85 13.71
CA LEU A 70 3.74 15.70 13.61
C LEU A 70 3.63 15.27 12.15
N LEU A 71 3.81 13.98 11.88
CA LEU A 71 3.62 13.38 10.56
C LEU A 71 2.45 12.38 10.57
N LEU A 72 1.52 12.56 9.62
CA LEU A 72 0.31 11.78 9.46
C LEU A 72 0.32 11.09 8.08
N HIS A 73 0.13 9.79 8.08
CA HIS A 73 0.20 8.99 6.86
C HIS A 73 -1.12 8.99 6.08
N GLY A 74 -1.11 8.47 4.87
CA GLY A 74 -2.30 8.29 4.04
C GLY A 74 -2.99 6.95 4.29
N TYR A 75 -4.16 6.80 3.68
CA TYR A 75 -4.94 5.57 3.71
C TYR A 75 -4.15 4.37 3.18
N GLN A 76 -4.28 3.22 3.84
CA GLN A 76 -3.53 1.98 3.56
C GLN A 76 -2.01 2.11 3.79
N ASN A 77 -1.61 2.98 4.69
CA ASN A 77 -0.21 3.19 5.08
C ASN A 77 -0.04 3.00 6.59
N ASP A 78 1.07 3.47 7.12
CA ASP A 78 1.41 3.51 8.54
C ASP A 78 2.52 4.55 8.79
N HIS A 79 2.94 4.70 10.03
CA HIS A 79 3.99 5.63 10.46
C HIS A 79 5.29 5.52 9.64
N GLU A 80 5.66 4.33 9.17
CA GLU A 80 6.89 4.15 8.39
C GLU A 80 6.81 4.79 7.00
N THR A 81 5.62 5.02 6.45
CA THR A 81 5.47 5.77 5.19
C THR A 81 5.91 7.23 5.35
N CYS A 82 5.85 7.75 6.57
CA CYS A 82 6.35 9.08 6.91
C CYS A 82 7.88 9.14 7.07
N ALA A 83 8.57 8.00 7.13
CA ALA A 83 9.99 7.92 7.49
C ALA A 83 10.91 8.75 6.59
N ALA A 84 10.55 8.95 5.30
CA ALA A 84 11.35 9.77 4.40
C ALA A 84 11.41 11.24 4.87
N TYR A 85 10.27 11.81 5.26
CA TYR A 85 10.22 13.15 5.85
C TYR A 85 10.81 13.17 7.26
N ALA A 86 10.51 12.16 8.09
CA ALA A 86 10.98 12.09 9.46
C ALA A 86 12.51 12.08 9.57
N ILE A 87 13.18 11.26 8.76
CA ILE A 87 14.64 11.18 8.72
C ILE A 87 15.25 12.55 8.32
N GLU A 88 14.70 13.18 7.29
CA GLU A 88 15.24 14.46 6.81
C GLU A 88 14.98 15.61 7.77
N LEU A 89 13.84 15.63 8.46
CA LEU A 89 13.54 16.59 9.51
C LEU A 89 14.40 16.39 10.75
N ALA A 90 14.56 15.15 11.22
CA ALA A 90 15.38 14.85 12.38
C ALA A 90 16.87 15.13 12.15
N ARG A 91 17.38 14.89 10.92
CA ARG A 91 18.75 15.31 10.52
C ARG A 91 18.94 16.82 10.61
N ARG A 92 17.85 17.59 10.46
CA ARG A 92 17.83 19.06 10.53
C ARG A 92 17.39 19.58 11.92
N GLY A 93 17.43 18.71 12.91
CA GLY A 93 17.27 19.08 14.31
C GLY A 93 15.84 19.09 14.84
N ALA A 94 14.83 18.65 14.08
CA ALA A 94 13.46 18.55 14.58
C ALA A 94 13.22 17.25 15.35
N VAL A 95 12.42 17.31 16.43
CA VAL A 95 11.77 16.14 17.03
C VAL A 95 10.55 15.79 16.20
N VAL A 96 10.47 14.55 15.70
CA VAL A 96 9.44 14.15 14.75
C VAL A 96 8.67 12.96 15.27
N LEU A 97 7.34 13.10 15.38
CA LEU A 97 6.42 12.05 15.76
C LEU A 97 5.64 11.58 14.53
N CYS A 98 5.74 10.30 14.20
CA CYS A 98 5.00 9.64 13.13
C CYS A 98 3.93 8.76 13.77
N LEU A 99 2.66 9.05 13.52
CA LEU A 99 1.53 8.36 14.12
C LEU A 99 1.02 7.23 13.21
N ASP A 100 0.62 6.10 13.81
CA ASP A 100 -0.33 5.18 13.19
C ASP A 100 -1.75 5.67 13.48
N GLU A 101 -2.43 6.20 12.47
CA GLU A 101 -3.80 6.70 12.60
C GLU A 101 -4.80 5.53 12.81
N TYR A 102 -6.02 5.83 13.27
CA TYR A 102 -7.06 4.81 13.52
C TYR A 102 -7.22 3.83 12.37
N GLY A 103 -7.30 2.54 12.71
CA GLY A 103 -7.43 1.43 11.77
C GLY A 103 -6.17 1.08 10.97
N HIS A 104 -5.04 1.72 11.23
CA HIS A 104 -3.80 1.52 10.51
C HIS A 104 -2.66 1.07 11.41
N GLY A 105 -1.59 0.58 10.78
CA GLY A 105 -0.38 0.19 11.47
C GLY A 105 -0.60 -0.81 12.60
N ALA A 106 -0.06 -0.51 13.78
CA ALA A 106 -0.23 -1.28 15.01
C ALA A 106 -1.27 -0.67 15.97
N THR A 107 -1.84 0.50 15.66
CA THR A 107 -2.90 1.14 16.45
C THR A 107 -4.08 0.20 16.64
N THR A 108 -4.59 0.10 17.89
CA THR A 108 -5.69 -0.81 18.23
C THR A 108 -7.06 -0.19 18.01
N ALA A 109 -7.16 1.14 18.02
CA ALA A 109 -8.38 1.85 17.63
C ALA A 109 -8.71 1.54 16.15
N GLY A 110 -9.96 1.12 15.89
CA GLY A 110 -10.43 0.78 14.54
C GLY A 110 -10.75 2.02 13.70
N LEU A 111 -10.83 1.84 12.40
CA LEU A 111 -11.23 2.92 11.50
C LEU A 111 -12.67 3.37 11.77
N VAL A 112 -13.51 2.48 12.29
CA VAL A 112 -14.89 2.77 12.72
C VAL A 112 -14.95 3.75 13.89
N ASP A 113 -13.94 3.74 14.77
CA ASP A 113 -13.85 4.60 15.94
C ASP A 113 -13.46 6.03 15.57
N ARG A 114 -13.04 6.24 14.33
CA ARG A 114 -12.74 7.55 13.79
C ARG A 114 -13.92 8.50 13.84
N GLY A 115 -15.15 7.97 13.93
CA GLY A 115 -16.35 8.79 13.77
C GLY A 115 -16.34 9.58 12.46
N TYR A 116 -15.76 9.05 11.43
CA TYR A 116 -15.61 9.70 10.13
C TYR A 116 -16.96 9.79 9.48
N VAL A 117 -17.64 10.78 9.91
CA VAL A 117 -18.97 11.00 9.49
C VAL A 117 -19.04 12.32 8.85
N ASN A 118 -19.59 12.27 7.66
CA ASN A 118 -20.34 13.40 7.15
C ASN A 118 -19.79 14.75 7.63
N HIS A 119 -18.46 14.96 7.60
CA HIS A 119 -18.04 16.28 7.29
C HIS A 119 -18.76 16.53 5.96
N LYS A 120 -19.89 17.18 6.03
CA LYS A 120 -20.39 17.93 4.90
C LYS A 120 -19.34 19.00 4.69
N VAL A 121 -18.21 18.59 4.15
CA VAL A 121 -17.20 19.49 3.66
C VAL A 121 -17.92 20.28 2.59
N THR A 122 -18.29 21.47 2.90
CA THR A 122 -18.81 22.41 1.92
C THR A 122 -17.60 22.89 1.17
N VAL A 123 -17.23 22.11 0.15
CA VAL A 123 -16.16 22.50 -0.75
C VAL A 123 -16.68 23.70 -1.54
N ASN A 124 -16.18 24.87 -1.21
CA ASN A 124 -16.51 26.09 -1.92
C ASN A 124 -15.52 26.26 -3.06
N TYR A 125 -15.89 25.82 -4.26
CA TYR A 125 -15.06 25.88 -5.46
C TYR A 125 -15.04 27.26 -6.14
N GLY A 126 -15.45 28.33 -5.46
CA GLY A 126 -15.58 29.65 -6.06
C GLY A 126 -16.86 29.79 -6.91
N GLU A 127 -16.96 30.90 -7.65
CA GLU A 127 -18.17 31.26 -8.41
C GLU A 127 -18.60 30.23 -9.48
N ASP A 128 -17.71 29.33 -9.91
CA ASP A 128 -17.98 28.28 -10.91
C ASP A 128 -18.48 26.98 -10.32
N SER A 129 -18.66 26.89 -9.01
CA SER A 129 -19.13 25.66 -8.34
C SER A 129 -20.62 25.74 -8.03
N GLU A 130 -21.35 24.67 -8.34
CA GLU A 130 -22.68 24.46 -7.77
C GLU A 130 -22.53 24.22 -6.28
N ALA A 131 -22.77 25.27 -5.50
CA ALA A 131 -22.50 25.34 -4.06
C ALA A 131 -23.64 24.72 -3.25
N ASP A 132 -23.82 23.43 -3.32
CA ASP A 132 -24.81 22.78 -2.46
C ASP A 132 -24.20 21.72 -1.50
N GLY A 133 -22.90 21.68 -1.35
CA GLY A 133 -22.23 20.76 -0.41
C GLY A 133 -22.36 19.29 -0.78
N THR A 134 -22.91 18.97 -1.93
CA THR A 134 -22.94 17.63 -2.47
C THR A 134 -21.73 17.43 -3.38
N PHE A 135 -21.13 16.25 -3.33
CA PHE A 135 -20.08 15.89 -4.28
C PHE A 135 -20.58 16.13 -5.70
N LYS A 136 -19.93 17.02 -6.43
CA LYS A 136 -20.28 17.27 -7.81
C LYS A 136 -20.14 15.99 -8.60
N THR A 137 -21.24 15.49 -9.14
CA THR A 137 -21.29 14.24 -9.89
C THR A 137 -20.57 14.38 -11.20
N ILE A 138 -19.43 13.74 -11.31
CA ILE A 138 -18.80 13.48 -12.59
C ILE A 138 -19.56 12.32 -13.25
N GLY A 139 -20.49 12.63 -14.14
CA GLY A 139 -21.26 11.68 -14.94
C GLY A 139 -22.51 11.13 -14.24
N GLY A 140 -23.59 11.17 -14.79
CA GLY A 140 -24.98 10.78 -14.61
C GLY A 140 -25.49 10.09 -13.31
N PRO A 141 -26.80 9.93 -13.14
CA PRO A 141 -27.42 9.53 -11.87
C PRO A 141 -27.01 8.14 -11.33
N ILE A 142 -26.64 7.21 -12.20
CA ILE A 142 -26.21 5.87 -11.79
C ILE A 142 -24.80 5.94 -11.19
N ARG A 143 -23.92 6.70 -11.80
CA ARG A 143 -22.55 6.91 -11.34
C ARG A 143 -22.53 7.65 -10.00
N TYR A 144 -23.38 8.63 -9.83
CA TYR A 144 -23.60 9.34 -8.57
C TYR A 144 -24.03 8.40 -7.45
N ARG A 145 -25.03 7.57 -7.71
CA ARG A 145 -25.56 6.64 -6.70
C ARG A 145 -24.51 5.60 -6.29
N VAL A 146 -23.74 5.12 -7.26
CA VAL A 146 -22.63 4.20 -7.01
C VAL A 146 -21.51 4.89 -6.26
N MET A 147 -21.15 6.12 -6.62
CA MET A 147 -20.13 6.91 -5.93
C MET A 147 -20.56 7.29 -4.52
N MET A 148 -21.79 7.71 -4.30
CA MET A 148 -22.32 8.01 -2.96
C MET A 148 -22.31 6.77 -2.06
N ASN A 149 -22.76 5.64 -2.58
CA ASN A 149 -22.67 4.39 -1.82
C ASN A 149 -21.23 4.00 -1.53
N PHE A 150 -20.31 4.27 -2.44
CA PHE A 150 -18.90 3.94 -2.30
C PHE A 150 -18.16 4.87 -1.35
N SER A 151 -18.41 6.17 -1.38
CA SER A 151 -17.85 7.11 -0.41
C SER A 151 -18.47 6.95 0.98
N ASN A 152 -19.70 6.44 1.08
CA ASN A 152 -20.36 6.12 2.33
C ASN A 152 -19.99 4.74 2.88
N LEU A 153 -19.20 3.97 2.13
CA LEU A 153 -18.87 2.63 2.50
C LEU A 153 -17.62 2.61 3.31
N SER A 154 -17.77 2.17 4.50
CA SER A 154 -16.73 1.74 5.42
C SER A 154 -15.65 2.76 5.80
N PHE A 155 -15.31 3.71 4.92
CA PHE A 155 -14.36 4.75 5.27
C PHE A 155 -14.96 5.88 6.10
N PHE A 156 -16.20 6.20 5.78
CA PHE A 156 -16.86 7.42 6.19
C PHE A 156 -18.18 7.12 6.87
N ASP A 157 -18.50 5.86 7.12
CA ASP A 157 -19.82 5.50 7.58
C ASP A 157 -19.85 5.04 9.04
N LYS A 158 -20.35 5.92 9.89
CA LYS A 158 -21.45 5.66 10.83
C LYS A 158 -21.18 4.83 12.08
N HIS A 159 -19.96 4.66 12.49
CA HIS A 159 -19.74 4.16 13.83
C HIS A 159 -19.34 5.34 14.71
N TYR A 160 -20.34 5.88 15.40
CA TYR A 160 -20.12 6.85 16.46
C TYR A 160 -19.70 6.07 17.70
N THR A 161 -18.53 6.34 18.21
CA THR A 161 -18.29 6.10 19.61
C THR A 161 -19.16 7.08 20.38
N THR A 162 -19.92 6.63 21.33
CA THR A 162 -20.70 7.48 22.22
C THR A 162 -19.97 7.60 23.54
N ASP A 163 -19.93 8.81 24.08
CA ASP A 163 -19.50 9.05 25.45
C ASP A 163 -20.48 8.43 26.48
N SER A 164 -20.18 8.54 27.76
CA SER A 164 -21.04 8.06 28.84
C SER A 164 -22.47 8.66 28.84
N ASP A 165 -22.65 9.80 28.17
CA ASP A 165 -23.90 10.54 28.08
C ASP A 165 -24.66 10.23 26.76
N GLY A 166 -24.11 9.34 25.90
CA GLY A 166 -24.70 8.94 24.65
C GLY A 166 -24.48 9.92 23.50
N ASN A 167 -23.60 10.91 23.67
CA ASN A 167 -23.22 11.83 22.60
C ASN A 167 -22.18 11.15 21.67
N SER A 168 -22.27 11.43 20.38
CA SER A 168 -21.29 10.92 19.43
C SER A 168 -19.94 11.59 19.63
N ILE A 169 -18.92 10.81 19.92
CA ILE A 169 -17.53 11.25 19.90
C ILE A 169 -17.03 11.09 18.45
N THR A 170 -16.66 12.19 17.83
CA THR A 170 -16.07 12.18 16.49
C THR A 170 -14.67 12.75 16.58
N ASP A 171 -13.66 11.94 16.21
CA ASP A 171 -12.29 12.40 16.10
C ASP A 171 -11.86 12.44 14.63
N SER A 172 -12.06 13.58 13.98
CA SER A 172 -11.66 13.80 12.58
C SER A 172 -10.15 13.82 12.38
N SER A 173 -9.39 13.99 13.46
CA SER A 173 -7.92 13.95 13.41
C SER A 173 -7.33 12.54 13.35
N CYS A 174 -8.17 11.51 13.49
CA CYS A 174 -7.74 10.09 13.54
C CYS A 174 -6.70 9.78 14.63
N GLY A 175 -6.81 10.44 15.78
CA GLY A 175 -5.82 10.38 16.85
C GLY A 175 -4.71 11.40 16.72
N GLY A 176 -4.68 12.19 15.63
CA GLY A 176 -3.66 13.21 15.39
C GLY A 176 -3.60 14.27 16.47
N SER A 177 -4.73 14.69 17.02
CA SER A 177 -4.78 15.69 18.09
C SER A 177 -4.17 15.19 19.40
N TYR A 178 -4.34 13.91 19.74
CA TYR A 178 -3.64 13.29 20.88
C TYR A 178 -2.11 13.29 20.67
N ALA A 179 -1.68 12.89 19.47
CA ALA A 179 -0.26 12.84 19.14
C ALA A 179 0.39 14.23 19.11
N TYR A 180 -0.34 15.24 18.61
CA TYR A 180 0.13 16.61 18.59
C TYR A 180 0.26 17.21 20.00
N ALA A 181 -0.72 16.98 20.85
CA ALA A 181 -0.68 17.40 22.24
C ALA A 181 0.49 16.74 23.00
N LEU A 182 0.71 15.44 22.78
CA LEU A 182 1.86 14.73 23.34
C LEU A 182 3.18 15.36 22.87
N LEU A 183 3.34 15.60 21.56
CA LEU A 183 4.53 16.20 20.99
C LEU A 183 4.80 17.58 21.59
N ALA A 184 3.77 18.43 21.70
CA ALA A 184 3.87 19.76 22.26
C ALA A 184 4.27 19.78 23.76
N ALA A 185 3.90 18.72 24.50
CA ALA A 185 4.19 18.58 25.93
C ALA A 185 5.57 17.98 26.24
N MET A 186 6.34 17.54 25.23
CA MET A 186 7.67 16.96 25.45
C MET A 186 8.65 18.03 25.94
N ASP A 187 9.45 17.72 26.96
CA ASP A 187 10.39 18.65 27.57
C ASP A 187 11.43 19.20 26.60
N ASN A 188 11.82 18.41 25.59
CA ASN A 188 12.81 18.73 24.57
C ASN A 188 12.23 19.36 23.31
N VAL A 189 10.91 19.65 23.27
CA VAL A 189 10.22 20.30 22.15
C VAL A 189 9.88 21.74 22.51
N ASP A 190 10.10 22.65 21.57
CA ASP A 190 9.67 24.04 21.68
C ASP A 190 8.22 24.19 21.20
N PRO A 191 7.25 24.42 22.09
CA PRO A 191 5.84 24.52 21.72
C PRO A 191 5.54 25.73 20.82
N ALA A 192 6.45 26.72 20.72
CA ALA A 192 6.31 27.85 19.81
C ALA A 192 6.75 27.51 18.37
N ARG A 193 7.36 26.34 18.12
CA ARG A 193 7.92 25.92 16.83
C ARG A 193 7.39 24.56 16.39
N LEU A 194 6.06 24.44 16.35
CA LEU A 194 5.38 23.20 15.96
C LEU A 194 4.86 23.28 14.52
N ALA A 195 4.90 22.15 13.82
CA ALA A 195 4.34 22.01 12.49
C ALA A 195 3.70 20.62 12.30
N ILE A 196 2.89 20.52 11.25
CA ILE A 196 2.18 19.29 10.87
C ILE A 196 2.43 19.01 9.40
N SER A 197 2.60 17.74 9.04
CA SER A 197 2.56 17.32 7.65
C SER A 197 1.78 16.02 7.52
N GLY A 198 0.91 15.95 6.51
CA GLY A 198 0.13 14.75 6.23
C GLY A 198 0.11 14.42 4.75
N HIS A 199 -0.10 13.13 4.45
CA HIS A 199 -0.25 12.64 3.09
C HIS A 199 -1.67 12.11 2.88
N SER A 200 -2.32 12.49 1.77
CA SER A 200 -3.63 11.93 1.38
C SER A 200 -4.66 12.06 2.51
N MET A 201 -5.17 10.94 3.05
CA MET A 201 -6.02 10.92 4.23
C MET A 201 -5.43 11.71 5.41
N GLY A 202 -4.12 11.60 5.63
CA GLY A 202 -3.43 12.36 6.67
C GLY A 202 -3.46 13.89 6.45
N THR A 203 -3.81 14.37 5.25
CA THR A 203 -4.04 15.81 5.05
C THR A 203 -5.35 16.28 5.68
N TRP A 204 -6.37 15.42 5.64
CA TRP A 204 -7.63 15.70 6.36
C TRP A 204 -7.42 15.69 7.87
N SER A 205 -6.67 14.70 8.36
CA SER A 205 -6.26 14.67 9.76
C SER A 205 -5.43 15.90 10.15
N SER A 206 -4.53 16.34 9.26
CA SER A 206 -3.73 17.56 9.46
C SER A 206 -4.59 18.83 9.56
N TRP A 207 -5.62 18.95 8.71
CA TRP A 207 -6.61 20.04 8.81
C TRP A 207 -7.33 20.01 10.15
N SER A 208 -7.77 18.83 10.60
CA SER A 208 -8.48 18.68 11.88
C SER A 208 -7.59 19.06 13.06
N VAL A 209 -6.35 18.55 13.10
CA VAL A 209 -5.38 18.93 14.14
C VAL A 209 -5.11 20.44 14.13
N ALA A 210 -4.90 21.03 12.95
CA ALA A 210 -4.64 22.45 12.83
C ALA A 210 -5.84 23.29 13.32
N ALA A 211 -7.08 22.83 13.08
CA ALA A 211 -8.30 23.47 13.56
C ALA A 211 -8.44 23.36 15.09
N ASP A 212 -8.22 22.18 15.65
CA ASP A 212 -8.33 21.93 17.10
C ASP A 212 -7.40 22.83 17.91
N PHE A 213 -6.22 23.14 17.37
CA PHE A 213 -5.20 23.95 18.06
C PHE A 213 -5.05 25.38 17.54
N ALA A 214 -5.85 25.82 16.54
CA ALA A 214 -5.71 27.14 15.88
C ALA A 214 -5.72 28.33 16.85
N ASN A 215 -6.54 28.24 17.89
CA ASN A 215 -6.76 29.32 18.90
C ASN A 215 -6.07 29.03 20.24
N THR A 216 -5.00 28.22 20.22
CA THR A 216 -4.23 27.88 21.43
C THR A 216 -2.80 28.41 21.35
N ASP A 217 -2.09 28.39 22.46
CA ASP A 217 -0.68 28.79 22.54
C ASP A 217 0.26 27.85 21.76
N ILE A 218 -0.24 26.65 21.41
CA ILE A 218 0.49 25.64 20.65
C ILE A 218 -0.03 25.52 19.21
N ALA A 219 -0.65 26.56 18.66
CA ALA A 219 -1.10 26.56 17.26
C ALA A 219 0.07 26.26 16.30
N PRO A 220 -0.11 25.34 15.33
CA PRO A 220 0.96 24.98 14.40
C PRO A 220 1.40 26.20 13.57
N LYS A 221 2.72 26.35 13.40
CA LYS A 221 3.32 27.45 12.62
C LYS A 221 3.36 27.17 11.14
N ALA A 222 3.23 25.92 10.74
CA ALA A 222 3.13 25.51 9.35
C ALA A 222 2.37 24.20 9.19
N VAL A 223 1.71 24.06 8.04
CA VAL A 223 1.06 22.82 7.59
C VAL A 223 1.56 22.47 6.20
N VAL A 224 2.02 21.21 6.01
CA VAL A 224 2.46 20.69 4.72
C VAL A 224 1.49 19.59 4.28
N LEU A 225 0.78 19.81 3.19
CA LEU A 225 -0.22 18.91 2.65
C LEU A 225 0.36 18.14 1.44
N GLN A 226 0.65 16.87 1.62
CA GLN A 226 1.19 16.02 0.56
C GLN A 226 0.03 15.36 -0.21
N CYS A 227 -0.28 15.82 -1.42
CA CYS A 227 -1.50 15.50 -2.16
C CYS A 227 -2.73 15.73 -1.29
N GLY A 228 -2.89 16.96 -0.85
CA GLY A 228 -3.97 17.38 0.03
C GLY A 228 -5.14 17.97 -0.74
N GLU A 229 -6.31 17.85 -0.14
CA GLU A 229 -7.50 18.56 -0.57
C GLU A 229 -7.51 19.97 0.03
N LEU A 230 -7.86 20.95 -0.78
CA LEU A 230 -8.19 22.29 -0.32
C LEU A 230 -9.71 22.40 -0.21
N PHE A 231 -10.19 22.70 0.98
CA PHE A 231 -11.62 22.89 1.22
C PHE A 231 -11.85 23.88 2.35
N ARG A 232 -13.05 24.44 2.37
CA ARG A 232 -13.58 25.14 3.53
C ARG A 232 -14.54 24.22 4.25
N ASP A 233 -14.29 24.01 5.52
CA ASP A 233 -15.18 23.21 6.36
C ASP A 233 -16.19 24.13 7.03
N SER A 234 -17.48 23.87 6.80
CA SER A 234 -18.58 24.60 7.45
C SER A 234 -18.81 24.19 8.92
N ALA A 235 -18.24 23.06 9.36
CA ALA A 235 -18.28 22.64 10.75
C ALA A 235 -17.27 23.43 11.60
N TYR A 236 -16.17 23.86 11.00
CA TYR A 236 -15.24 24.81 11.57
C TYR A 236 -15.54 26.16 10.94
N ASP A 237 -15.81 27.19 11.72
CA ASP A 237 -15.98 28.52 11.18
C ASP A 237 -14.74 28.93 10.37
N ALA A 238 -14.79 28.74 9.04
CA ALA A 238 -13.65 28.86 8.17
C ALA A 238 -13.01 30.25 8.19
N ASP A 239 -13.81 31.28 8.55
CA ASP A 239 -13.31 32.65 8.68
C ASP A 239 -12.55 32.86 10.00
N SER A 240 -12.74 31.99 10.98
CA SER A 240 -12.05 32.04 12.29
C SER A 240 -10.81 31.14 12.33
N ILE A 241 -10.66 30.17 11.42
CA ILE A 241 -9.51 29.26 11.38
C ILE A 241 -8.38 29.85 10.55
N LYS A 242 -7.30 30.22 11.23
CA LYS A 242 -6.08 30.71 10.59
C LYS A 242 -5.03 29.62 10.56
N PHE A 243 -4.99 28.86 9.49
CA PHE A 243 -3.86 27.94 9.26
C PHE A 243 -2.63 28.75 8.86
N ASN A 244 -1.57 28.63 9.67
CA ASN A 244 -0.34 29.35 9.40
C ASN A 244 0.47 28.62 8.31
N ASN A 245 0.99 29.37 7.34
CA ASN A 245 2.00 28.94 6.39
C ASN A 245 1.74 27.57 5.76
N VAL A 246 0.87 27.49 4.76
CA VAL A 246 0.45 26.22 4.16
C VAL A 246 1.17 25.97 2.83
N LEU A 247 1.87 24.83 2.76
CA LEU A 247 2.44 24.29 1.54
C LEU A 247 1.58 23.12 1.03
N LEU A 248 1.12 23.19 -0.20
CA LEU A 248 0.44 22.09 -0.89
C LEU A 248 1.38 21.44 -1.92
N LEU A 249 1.69 20.19 -1.73
CA LEU A 249 2.45 19.36 -2.67
C LEU A 249 1.48 18.60 -3.57
N GLN A 250 1.35 19.00 -4.82
CA GLN A 250 0.43 18.41 -5.80
C GLN A 250 1.15 17.41 -6.70
N ALA A 251 0.69 16.17 -6.75
CA ALA A 251 1.18 15.21 -7.74
C ALA A 251 0.64 15.54 -9.13
N LYS A 252 1.53 15.60 -10.13
CA LYS A 252 1.15 15.83 -11.53
C LYS A 252 0.22 14.75 -12.06
N TYR A 253 0.40 13.51 -11.60
CA TYR A 253 -0.36 12.32 -12.03
C TYR A 253 -1.22 11.79 -10.90
N ASP A 254 -1.91 12.66 -10.17
CA ASP A 254 -2.78 12.26 -9.07
C ASP A 254 -4.02 11.55 -9.60
N GLU A 255 -4.22 10.32 -9.19
CA GLU A 255 -5.31 9.45 -9.61
C GLU A 255 -6.63 9.75 -8.90
N PHE A 256 -6.59 10.58 -7.86
CA PHE A 256 -7.76 10.86 -7.03
C PHE A 256 -8.35 12.24 -7.36
N SER A 257 -9.62 12.26 -7.80
CA SER A 257 -10.29 13.50 -8.22
C SER A 257 -10.46 14.50 -7.07
N TYR A 258 -10.68 14.04 -5.83
CA TYR A 258 -10.89 14.98 -4.71
C TYR A 258 -9.63 15.80 -4.41
N PHE A 259 -8.44 15.30 -4.65
CA PHE A 259 -7.20 16.10 -4.56
C PHE A 259 -6.96 16.99 -5.80
N ARG A 260 -7.90 16.96 -6.73
CA ARG A 260 -7.96 17.80 -7.93
C ARG A 260 -9.27 18.59 -7.98
N ASP A 261 -9.79 18.99 -6.83
CA ASP A 261 -11.03 19.75 -6.65
C ASP A 261 -12.24 19.10 -7.36
N TYR A 262 -12.30 17.77 -7.36
CA TYR A 262 -13.32 16.95 -8.07
C TYR A 262 -13.47 17.29 -9.56
N LYS A 263 -12.48 17.95 -10.15
CA LYS A 263 -12.46 18.34 -11.55
C LYS A 263 -11.57 17.41 -12.35
N ASN A 264 -12.05 17.04 -13.50
CA ASN A 264 -11.29 16.28 -14.48
C ASN A 264 -10.58 17.27 -15.43
N VAL A 265 -9.63 18.02 -14.89
CA VAL A 265 -8.91 19.08 -15.59
C VAL A 265 -7.40 18.84 -15.57
N VAL A 266 -6.68 19.40 -16.52
CA VAL A 266 -5.22 19.40 -16.56
C VAL A 266 -4.64 20.29 -15.44
N ASN A 267 -3.37 20.07 -15.11
CA ASN A 267 -2.75 20.74 -13.95
C ASN A 267 -2.74 22.28 -14.07
N ASP A 268 -2.61 22.83 -15.26
CA ASP A 268 -2.63 24.30 -15.45
C ASP A 268 -4.02 24.89 -15.17
N GLU A 269 -5.08 24.23 -15.62
CA GLU A 269 -6.47 24.62 -15.30
C GLU A 269 -6.77 24.45 -13.82
N LEU A 270 -6.23 23.40 -13.19
CA LEU A 270 -6.35 23.17 -11.75
C LEU A 270 -5.73 24.33 -10.96
N LEU A 271 -4.50 24.74 -11.31
CA LEU A 271 -3.81 25.84 -10.65
C LEU A 271 -4.62 27.15 -10.70
N ARG A 272 -5.29 27.41 -11.83
CA ARG A 272 -6.07 28.63 -12.09
C ARG A 272 -7.53 28.54 -11.60
N SER A 273 -7.91 27.43 -10.94
CA SER A 273 -9.26 27.29 -10.40
C SER A 273 -9.51 28.28 -9.26
N GLY A 274 -10.78 28.69 -9.06
CA GLY A 274 -11.14 29.69 -8.06
C GLY A 274 -10.68 29.33 -6.64
N LEU A 275 -10.82 28.06 -6.22
CA LEU A 275 -10.36 27.58 -4.91
C LEU A 275 -8.83 27.73 -4.74
N ARG A 276 -8.07 27.41 -5.79
CA ARG A 276 -6.59 27.46 -5.75
C ARG A 276 -6.06 28.89 -5.75
N THR A 277 -6.64 29.75 -6.56
CA THR A 277 -6.27 31.18 -6.57
C THR A 277 -6.65 31.89 -5.29
N GLU A 278 -7.80 31.54 -4.71
CA GLU A 278 -8.19 32.02 -3.39
C GLU A 278 -7.21 31.56 -2.30
N PHE A 279 -6.83 30.29 -2.31
CA PHE A 279 -5.81 29.75 -1.40
C PHE A 279 -4.48 30.48 -1.53
N LEU A 280 -4.02 30.76 -2.75
CA LEU A 280 -2.78 31.50 -3.00
C LEU A 280 -2.90 32.99 -2.70
N GLY A 281 -4.11 33.56 -2.64
CA GLY A 281 -4.35 34.99 -2.49
C GLY A 281 -3.95 35.80 -3.71
N CYS A 282 -4.11 35.24 -4.93
CA CYS A 282 -3.73 35.88 -6.20
C CYS A 282 -4.81 35.69 -7.27
N THR A 283 -4.69 36.42 -8.38
CA THR A 283 -5.55 36.22 -9.56
C THR A 283 -5.13 34.99 -10.35
N ALA A 284 -6.01 34.51 -11.24
CA ALA A 284 -5.72 33.36 -12.10
C ALA A 284 -4.50 33.59 -13.03
N ASP A 285 -4.28 34.84 -13.47
CA ASP A 285 -3.15 35.20 -14.32
C ASP A 285 -1.83 35.27 -13.54
N GLU A 286 -1.88 35.57 -12.26
CA GLU A 286 -0.72 35.64 -11.37
C GLU A 286 -0.36 34.26 -10.79
N ALA A 287 -1.28 33.29 -10.80
CA ALA A 287 -1.07 31.97 -10.23
C ALA A 287 0.05 31.22 -10.95
N ALA A 288 1.06 30.80 -10.19
CA ALA A 288 2.21 30.05 -10.69
C ALA A 288 2.59 28.92 -9.72
N TRP A 289 2.92 27.76 -10.30
CA TRP A 289 3.49 26.65 -9.54
C TRP A 289 4.84 27.04 -8.90
N ASN A 290 5.15 26.44 -7.77
CA ASN A 290 6.45 26.57 -7.10
C ASN A 290 6.78 28.02 -6.68
N THR A 291 5.76 28.83 -6.49
CA THR A 291 5.88 30.25 -6.11
C THR A 291 5.22 30.49 -4.76
N THR A 292 5.92 31.19 -3.87
CA THR A 292 5.41 31.55 -2.55
C THR A 292 4.67 32.89 -2.62
N TYR A 293 3.46 32.92 -2.10
CA TYR A 293 2.62 34.10 -1.89
C TYR A 293 2.46 34.34 -0.40
N GLY A 294 2.26 35.59 0.02
CA GLY A 294 2.15 35.97 1.44
C GLY A 294 3.49 35.99 2.16
N ASP A 295 3.46 36.00 3.49
CA ASP A 295 4.64 36.16 4.35
C ASP A 295 4.64 35.14 5.48
N PHE A 296 5.82 34.57 5.79
CA PHE A 296 5.97 33.60 6.87
C PHE A 296 5.80 34.20 8.26
N ALA A 297 6.22 35.45 8.45
CA ALA A 297 6.13 36.10 9.75
C ALA A 297 4.68 36.38 10.16
N ASP A 298 3.82 36.68 9.18
CA ASP A 298 2.40 36.92 9.39
C ASP A 298 1.55 35.63 9.37
N GLY A 299 2.17 34.47 9.11
CA GLY A 299 1.47 33.19 8.95
C GLY A 299 0.68 33.05 7.65
N THR A 300 0.85 33.99 6.71
CA THR A 300 0.06 34.07 5.47
C THR A 300 0.72 33.39 4.28
N ALA A 301 1.91 32.81 4.45
CA ALA A 301 2.62 32.17 3.35
C ALA A 301 1.80 31.00 2.75
N ARG A 302 1.70 30.96 1.43
CA ARG A 302 1.00 29.93 0.63
C ARG A 302 1.84 29.55 -0.56
N ARG A 303 1.96 28.25 -0.82
CA ARG A 303 2.63 27.76 -2.03
C ARG A 303 2.00 26.45 -2.49
N MET A 304 1.91 26.30 -3.79
CA MET A 304 1.58 25.05 -4.44
C MET A 304 2.80 24.56 -5.23
N GLU A 305 3.26 23.36 -4.94
CA GLU A 305 4.41 22.72 -5.58
C GLU A 305 3.94 21.60 -6.49
N LEU A 306 4.29 21.64 -7.78
CA LEU A 306 3.92 20.57 -8.72
C LEU A 306 5.03 19.52 -8.79
N LEU A 307 4.71 18.31 -8.37
CA LEU A 307 5.64 17.18 -8.30
C LEU A 307 5.46 16.25 -9.49
N ASN A 308 6.56 15.90 -10.15
CA ASN A 308 6.54 14.91 -11.25
C ASN A 308 6.43 13.48 -10.71
N THR A 309 5.28 13.16 -10.13
CA THR A 309 4.99 11.88 -9.49
C THR A 309 3.49 11.58 -9.53
N ASN A 310 3.08 10.39 -9.08
CA ASN A 310 1.70 10.05 -8.81
C ASN A 310 1.37 10.24 -7.31
N HIS A 311 0.11 10.03 -6.95
CA HIS A 311 -0.38 10.23 -5.59
C HIS A 311 0.45 9.51 -4.52
N ARG A 312 0.64 8.20 -4.69
CA ARG A 312 1.29 7.37 -3.67
C ARG A 312 2.78 7.62 -3.49
N LEU A 313 3.48 7.97 -4.56
CA LEU A 313 4.92 8.21 -4.53
C LEU A 313 5.30 9.63 -4.07
N THR A 314 4.34 10.47 -3.76
CA THR A 314 4.58 11.82 -3.22
C THR A 314 5.34 11.77 -1.90
N THR A 315 5.05 10.78 -1.04
CA THR A 315 5.71 10.59 0.25
C THR A 315 7.23 10.38 0.17
N HIS A 316 7.74 9.98 -1.00
CA HIS A 316 9.16 9.70 -1.23
C HIS A 316 9.73 10.48 -2.41
N ASN A 317 9.00 11.50 -2.87
CA ASN A 317 9.46 12.36 -3.95
C ASN A 317 10.54 13.33 -3.45
N ALA A 318 11.74 13.26 -4.01
CA ALA A 318 12.88 14.07 -3.56
C ALA A 318 12.62 15.58 -3.70
N HIS A 319 11.90 16.03 -4.75
CA HIS A 319 11.52 17.43 -4.92
C HIS A 319 10.51 17.86 -3.83
N GLY A 320 9.49 17.03 -3.56
CA GLY A 320 8.51 17.31 -2.50
C GLY A 320 9.13 17.37 -1.12
N ILE A 321 10.06 16.45 -0.80
CA ILE A 321 10.81 16.48 0.45
C ILE A 321 11.65 17.77 0.53
N ALA A 322 12.36 18.16 -0.54
CA ALA A 322 13.15 19.38 -0.55
C ALA A 322 12.30 20.64 -0.33
N ALA A 323 11.15 20.72 -1.01
CA ALA A 323 10.20 21.83 -0.84
C ALA A 323 9.65 21.92 0.59
N ALA A 324 9.35 20.77 1.20
CA ALA A 324 8.91 20.73 2.60
C ALA A 324 10.02 21.13 3.58
N MET A 325 11.27 20.70 3.35
CA MET A 325 12.41 21.11 4.19
C MET A 325 12.65 22.64 4.12
N ASP A 326 12.60 23.20 2.91
CA ASP A 326 12.71 24.63 2.69
C ASP A 326 11.58 25.40 3.40
N TRP A 327 10.34 24.95 3.22
CA TRP A 327 9.16 25.53 3.84
C TRP A 327 9.20 25.51 5.37
N LEU A 328 9.51 24.35 5.93
CA LEU A 328 9.55 24.19 7.38
C LEU A 328 10.77 24.91 8.00
N ASN A 329 11.89 24.99 7.27
CA ASN A 329 13.00 25.82 7.73
C ASN A 329 12.58 27.30 7.86
N ALA A 330 11.87 27.84 6.88
CA ALA A 330 11.36 29.21 6.93
C ALA A 330 10.34 29.45 8.07
N ALA A 331 9.49 28.45 8.34
CA ALA A 331 8.38 28.59 9.30
C ALA A 331 8.79 28.30 10.76
N ILE A 332 9.64 27.30 11.02
CA ILE A 332 9.95 26.82 12.38
C ILE A 332 11.45 26.78 12.68
N GLY A 333 12.32 27.19 11.75
CA GLY A 333 13.76 27.33 11.98
C GLY A 333 14.48 25.99 12.12
N LEU A 334 14.59 25.22 11.05
CA LEU A 334 15.39 24.01 10.97
C LEU A 334 16.88 24.36 10.79
N ASP A 335 17.77 23.38 10.93
CA ASP A 335 19.20 23.55 10.62
C ASP A 335 19.40 23.76 9.12
N SER A 336 19.69 24.99 8.72
CA SER A 336 19.95 25.39 7.35
C SER A 336 21.33 25.01 6.81
N SER A 337 22.21 24.44 7.65
CA SER A 337 23.52 23.96 7.19
C SER A 337 23.41 22.74 6.28
N ILE A 338 22.29 22.01 6.32
CA ILE A 338 21.97 20.87 5.47
C ILE A 338 21.03 21.37 4.37
N ALA A 339 21.51 21.43 3.13
CA ALA A 339 20.70 21.85 2.00
C ALA A 339 19.42 20.98 1.85
N PRO A 340 18.27 21.55 1.47
CA PRO A 340 17.02 20.78 1.30
C PRO A 340 17.14 19.58 0.33
N THR A 341 18.05 19.68 -0.63
CA THR A 341 18.34 18.62 -1.62
C THR A 341 19.35 17.56 -1.13
N ASP A 342 20.01 17.78 -0.01
CA ASP A 342 20.87 16.76 0.63
C ASP A 342 19.98 15.77 1.40
N GLN A 343 19.64 14.64 0.75
CA GLN A 343 18.72 13.65 1.27
C GLN A 343 19.34 12.25 1.30
N VAL A 344 19.03 11.52 2.35
CA VAL A 344 19.51 10.15 2.56
C VAL A 344 18.39 9.12 2.69
N ALA A 345 17.15 9.56 2.92
CA ALA A 345 16.03 8.71 3.24
C ALA A 345 15.76 7.65 2.16
N MET A 346 15.84 7.99 0.86
CA MET A 346 15.67 7.02 -0.22
C MET A 346 16.75 5.91 -0.20
N LYS A 347 17.94 6.17 0.34
CA LYS A 347 18.97 5.13 0.51
C LYS A 347 18.51 4.07 1.50
N LYS A 348 17.85 4.48 2.61
CA LYS A 348 17.22 3.56 3.58
C LYS A 348 16.17 2.70 2.88
N GLU A 349 15.27 3.29 2.10
CA GLU A 349 14.22 2.56 1.38
C GLU A 349 14.79 1.50 0.41
N VAL A 350 15.83 1.84 -0.35
CA VAL A 350 16.49 0.90 -1.26
C VAL A 350 17.16 -0.25 -0.50
N LEU A 351 17.79 0.02 0.64
CA LEU A 351 18.41 -1.03 1.46
C LEU A 351 17.36 -1.98 2.03
N VAL A 352 16.23 -1.46 2.52
CA VAL A 352 15.11 -2.27 3.01
C VAL A 352 14.48 -3.09 1.88
N LEU A 353 14.33 -2.52 0.67
CA LEU A 353 13.90 -3.27 -0.51
C LEU A 353 14.84 -4.44 -0.82
N ILE A 354 16.16 -4.23 -0.80
CA ILE A 354 17.13 -5.31 -1.04
C ILE A 354 17.00 -6.39 0.04
N ALA A 355 16.86 -5.99 1.30
CA ALA A 355 16.64 -6.93 2.42
C ALA A 355 15.35 -7.73 2.23
N MET A 356 14.24 -7.09 1.88
CA MET A 356 12.96 -7.74 1.58
C MET A 356 13.08 -8.73 0.42
N LEU A 357 13.76 -8.36 -0.66
CA LEU A 357 13.98 -9.25 -1.80
C LEU A 357 14.84 -10.45 -1.40
N CYS A 358 15.85 -10.27 -0.54
CA CYS A 358 16.64 -11.36 0.02
C CYS A 358 15.79 -12.28 0.91
N ALA A 359 14.88 -11.73 1.73
CA ALA A 359 13.97 -12.50 2.55
C ALA A 359 13.04 -13.38 1.69
N VAL A 360 12.43 -12.81 0.66
CA VAL A 360 11.57 -13.55 -0.28
C VAL A 360 12.37 -14.59 -1.07
N ALA A 361 13.56 -14.24 -1.56
CA ALA A 361 14.43 -15.16 -2.28
C ALA A 361 14.92 -16.33 -1.39
N SER A 362 15.06 -16.11 -0.08
CA SER A 362 15.48 -17.11 0.89
C SER A 362 14.49 -18.28 1.02
N LEU A 363 13.22 -18.07 0.66
CA LEU A 363 12.22 -19.14 0.63
C LEU A 363 12.60 -20.29 -0.31
N ILE A 364 13.34 -20.00 -1.39
CA ILE A 364 13.82 -21.04 -2.32
C ILE A 364 14.85 -21.98 -1.66
N PRO A 365 15.98 -21.50 -1.12
CA PRO A 365 16.92 -22.40 -0.45
C PRO A 365 16.35 -23.05 0.81
N VAL A 366 15.45 -22.40 1.55
CA VAL A 366 14.73 -23.00 2.68
C VAL A 366 13.89 -24.18 2.19
N MET A 367 13.10 -24.02 1.14
CA MET A 367 12.36 -25.12 0.51
C MET A 367 13.29 -26.27 0.07
N GLU A 368 14.41 -25.97 -0.59
CA GLU A 368 15.37 -26.99 -1.04
C GLU A 368 15.97 -27.77 0.14
N LEU A 369 16.25 -27.09 1.26
CA LEU A 369 16.72 -27.74 2.49
C LEU A 369 15.65 -28.63 3.10
N LEU A 370 14.41 -28.17 3.21
CA LEU A 370 13.29 -28.95 3.73
C LEU A 370 12.98 -30.15 2.84
N LEU A 371 13.05 -30.03 1.52
CA LEU A 371 12.88 -31.11 0.57
C LEU A 371 13.97 -32.22 0.67
N THR A 372 15.06 -32.00 1.43
CA THR A 372 16.02 -33.07 1.74
C THR A 372 15.53 -34.01 2.87
N LEU A 373 14.51 -33.62 3.59
CA LEU A 373 13.91 -34.44 4.66
C LEU A 373 12.94 -35.46 4.04
N PRO A 374 12.95 -36.73 4.50
CA PRO A 374 12.15 -37.81 3.88
C PRO A 374 10.66 -37.52 3.79
N PHE A 375 10.10 -36.81 4.78
CA PHE A 375 8.69 -36.43 4.79
C PHE A 375 8.37 -35.41 3.67
N PHE A 376 9.16 -34.34 3.57
CA PHE A 376 8.93 -33.26 2.61
C PHE A 376 9.40 -33.64 1.19
N ALA A 377 10.36 -34.54 1.02
CA ALA A 377 10.76 -35.06 -0.28
C ALA A 377 9.56 -35.59 -1.08
N LYS A 378 8.54 -36.11 -0.40
CA LYS A 378 7.29 -36.60 -1.00
C LYS A 378 6.33 -35.48 -1.44
N ALA A 379 6.63 -34.22 -1.19
CA ALA A 379 5.93 -33.07 -1.78
C ALA A 379 6.39 -32.74 -3.22
N ALA A 380 7.49 -33.37 -3.67
CA ALA A 380 8.00 -33.23 -5.02
C ALA A 380 7.76 -34.53 -5.83
N GLN A 381 7.43 -34.34 -7.10
CA GLN A 381 7.19 -35.39 -8.08
C GLN A 381 7.71 -34.95 -9.46
N PRO A 382 7.89 -35.86 -10.44
CA PRO A 382 8.21 -35.48 -11.80
C PRO A 382 7.16 -34.56 -12.43
N LEU A 383 7.56 -33.74 -13.42
CA LEU A 383 6.60 -33.05 -14.27
C LEU A 383 5.88 -34.09 -15.16
N PRO A 384 4.59 -33.87 -15.53
CA PRO A 384 3.92 -34.68 -16.54
C PRO A 384 4.71 -34.70 -17.85
N SER A 385 4.77 -35.86 -18.53
CA SER A 385 5.66 -36.11 -19.67
C SER A 385 5.38 -35.21 -20.88
N GLU A 386 4.15 -34.74 -21.05
CA GLU A 386 3.77 -33.92 -22.20
C GLU A 386 3.55 -32.45 -21.82
N ALA A 387 3.82 -31.54 -22.77
CA ALA A 387 3.45 -30.13 -22.63
C ALA A 387 1.93 -29.97 -22.59
N GLY A 388 1.44 -29.10 -21.68
CA GLY A 388 0.01 -28.83 -21.55
C GLY A 388 -0.59 -28.15 -22.79
N VAL A 389 0.22 -27.31 -23.47
CA VAL A 389 -0.17 -26.63 -24.72
C VAL A 389 0.77 -27.03 -25.86
N LYS A 390 0.20 -27.63 -26.92
CA LYS A 390 0.95 -28.19 -28.03
C LYS A 390 1.38 -27.18 -29.11
N SER A 391 0.82 -25.95 -29.12
CA SER A 391 1.15 -24.92 -30.11
C SER A 391 1.21 -23.52 -29.54
N ASN A 392 2.08 -22.66 -30.09
CA ASN A 392 2.22 -21.28 -29.69
C ASN A 392 0.91 -20.47 -29.88
N GLY A 393 0.18 -20.68 -30.98
CA GLY A 393 -1.07 -19.99 -31.25
C GLY A 393 -2.16 -20.30 -30.21
N LYS A 394 -2.26 -21.55 -29.74
CA LYS A 394 -3.20 -21.92 -28.67
C LYS A 394 -2.79 -21.29 -27.33
N TRP A 395 -1.48 -21.22 -27.07
CA TRP A 395 -0.96 -20.57 -25.87
C TRP A 395 -1.31 -19.06 -25.88
N TRP A 396 -1.00 -18.35 -26.99
CA TRP A 396 -1.30 -16.92 -27.12
C TRP A 396 -2.78 -16.62 -26.96
N ARG A 397 -3.65 -17.41 -27.62
CA ARG A 397 -5.10 -17.27 -27.44
C ARG A 397 -5.51 -17.40 -25.98
N GLY A 398 -4.98 -18.38 -25.25
CA GLY A 398 -5.27 -18.59 -23.83
C GLY A 398 -4.74 -17.45 -22.97
N ALA A 399 -3.53 -16.96 -23.25
CA ALA A 399 -2.92 -15.84 -22.54
C ALA A 399 -3.73 -14.54 -22.71
N VAL A 400 -4.07 -14.17 -23.95
CA VAL A 400 -4.86 -12.97 -24.24
C VAL A 400 -6.23 -13.02 -23.54
N ILE A 401 -6.93 -14.15 -23.63
CA ILE A 401 -8.23 -14.30 -22.94
C ILE A 401 -8.07 -14.13 -21.42
N THR A 402 -7.04 -14.74 -20.84
CA THR A 402 -6.78 -14.63 -19.39
C THR A 402 -6.51 -13.17 -18.97
N MET A 403 -5.66 -12.47 -19.73
CA MET A 403 -5.34 -11.07 -19.48
C MET A 403 -6.57 -10.16 -19.62
N LEU A 404 -7.38 -10.34 -20.66
CA LEU A 404 -8.58 -9.54 -20.89
C LEU A 404 -9.65 -9.77 -19.81
N ILE A 405 -9.84 -11.02 -19.36
CA ILE A 405 -10.76 -11.31 -18.25
C ILE A 405 -10.30 -10.61 -16.97
N ALA A 406 -9.01 -10.72 -16.64
CA ALA A 406 -8.47 -10.07 -15.46
C ALA A 406 -8.60 -8.53 -15.54
N ALA A 407 -8.21 -7.94 -16.67
CA ALA A 407 -8.29 -6.49 -16.88
C ALA A 407 -9.73 -5.96 -16.84
N ALA A 408 -10.65 -6.62 -17.53
CA ALA A 408 -12.04 -6.17 -17.59
C ALA A 408 -12.78 -6.35 -16.26
N SER A 409 -12.47 -7.41 -15.49
CA SER A 409 -13.19 -7.69 -14.24
C SER A 409 -12.63 -6.93 -13.03
N TYR A 410 -11.39 -6.51 -13.05
CA TYR A 410 -10.71 -5.89 -11.91
C TYR A 410 -11.43 -4.62 -11.41
N PRO A 411 -11.64 -3.57 -12.23
CA PRO A 411 -12.25 -2.34 -11.75
C PRO A 411 -13.67 -2.55 -11.19
N PHE A 412 -14.47 -3.44 -11.82
CA PHE A 412 -15.84 -3.71 -11.35
C PHE A 412 -15.86 -4.47 -10.03
N MET A 413 -15.12 -5.56 -9.96
CA MET A 413 -15.25 -6.48 -8.83
C MET A 413 -14.60 -5.97 -7.57
N THR A 414 -13.49 -5.24 -7.69
CA THR A 414 -12.85 -4.63 -6.53
C THR A 414 -13.76 -3.59 -5.89
N GLN A 415 -14.45 -2.80 -6.70
CA GLN A 415 -15.37 -1.79 -6.23
C GLN A 415 -16.69 -2.37 -5.74
N LEU A 416 -17.20 -3.40 -6.43
CA LEU A 416 -18.39 -4.11 -5.98
C LEU A 416 -18.19 -4.67 -4.57
N GLY A 417 -17.06 -5.32 -4.32
CA GLY A 417 -16.77 -5.94 -3.03
C GLY A 417 -16.32 -4.99 -1.94
N HIS A 418 -15.80 -3.83 -2.33
CA HIS A 418 -15.46 -2.79 -1.35
C HIS A 418 -16.70 -1.99 -0.94
N GLY A 419 -17.63 -1.79 -1.85
CA GLY A 419 -18.64 -0.78 -1.71
C GLY A 419 -20.09 -1.22 -1.88
N LEU A 420 -20.44 -1.80 -3.01
CA LEU A 420 -21.84 -2.07 -3.34
C LEU A 420 -22.38 -3.34 -2.67
N LEU A 421 -21.55 -4.37 -2.56
CA LEU A 421 -21.87 -5.66 -1.94
C LEU A 421 -20.66 -6.09 -1.11
N PRO A 422 -20.35 -5.41 0.01
CA PRO A 422 -19.25 -5.79 0.85
C PRO A 422 -19.47 -7.19 1.44
N LEU A 423 -18.39 -7.93 1.60
CA LEU A 423 -18.40 -9.14 2.41
C LEU A 423 -18.74 -8.74 3.85
N PRO A 424 -19.29 -9.66 4.68
CA PRO A 424 -19.62 -9.34 6.07
C PRO A 424 -18.41 -8.73 6.81
N GLU A 425 -18.47 -7.44 7.10
CA GLU A 425 -17.35 -6.64 7.64
C GLU A 425 -16.97 -7.01 9.07
N ASN A 426 -17.89 -7.58 9.83
CA ASN A 426 -17.60 -8.17 11.13
C ASN A 426 -16.69 -9.42 11.06
N ILE A 427 -16.55 -10.04 9.88
CA ILE A 427 -15.67 -11.19 9.64
C ILE A 427 -14.45 -10.77 8.81
N PHE A 428 -14.70 -10.07 7.70
CA PHE A 428 -13.70 -9.61 6.74
C PHE A 428 -13.41 -8.13 6.97
N ARG A 429 -12.55 -7.83 7.93
CA ARG A 429 -12.34 -6.47 8.44
C ARG A 429 -11.35 -5.63 7.62
N MET A 430 -10.65 -6.21 6.63
CA MET A 430 -9.70 -5.48 5.79
C MET A 430 -10.44 -4.68 4.73
N THR A 431 -10.41 -3.37 4.81
CA THR A 431 -11.20 -2.47 3.95
C THR A 431 -10.98 -2.72 2.46
N ILE A 432 -9.74 -2.59 1.98
CA ILE A 432 -9.39 -2.89 0.58
C ILE A 432 -9.36 -4.41 0.31
N GLY A 433 -9.04 -5.21 1.32
CA GLY A 433 -9.01 -6.67 1.21
C GLY A 433 -10.31 -7.25 0.68
N ASN A 434 -11.46 -6.70 1.06
CA ASN A 434 -12.77 -7.14 0.60
C ASN A 434 -12.97 -6.95 -0.91
N GLY A 435 -12.49 -5.84 -1.45
CA GLY A 435 -12.53 -5.62 -2.90
C GLY A 435 -11.71 -6.66 -3.67
N PHE A 436 -10.48 -6.94 -3.23
CA PHE A 436 -9.66 -7.99 -3.84
C PHE A 436 -10.27 -9.37 -3.70
N LEU A 437 -10.83 -9.67 -2.53
CA LEU A 437 -11.45 -10.97 -2.27
C LEU A 437 -12.63 -11.22 -3.21
N SER A 438 -13.47 -10.22 -3.46
CA SER A 438 -14.59 -10.29 -4.40
C SER A 438 -14.11 -10.52 -5.84
N TRP A 439 -13.03 -9.87 -6.25
CA TRP A 439 -12.42 -10.12 -7.55
C TRP A 439 -11.87 -11.54 -7.66
N TYR A 440 -11.17 -12.03 -6.64
CA TYR A 440 -10.67 -13.40 -6.61
C TYR A 440 -11.81 -14.43 -6.63
N LEU A 441 -12.93 -14.18 -5.93
CA LEU A 441 -14.09 -15.07 -5.97
C LEU A 441 -14.69 -15.18 -7.40
N LEU A 442 -14.82 -14.09 -8.14
CA LEU A 442 -15.25 -14.14 -9.54
C LEU A 442 -14.26 -14.96 -10.39
N LEU A 443 -12.97 -14.69 -10.25
CA LEU A 443 -11.94 -15.42 -11.00
C LEU A 443 -11.92 -16.92 -10.64
N ILE A 444 -12.15 -17.29 -9.38
CA ILE A 444 -12.32 -18.69 -8.94
C ILE A 444 -13.49 -19.33 -9.69
N LEU A 445 -14.65 -18.68 -9.75
CA LEU A 445 -15.83 -19.20 -10.43
C LEU A 445 -15.56 -19.41 -11.93
N ILE A 446 -14.93 -18.45 -12.60
CA ILE A 446 -14.55 -18.56 -14.01
C ILE A 446 -13.56 -19.70 -14.24
N MET A 447 -12.53 -19.81 -13.38
CA MET A 447 -11.52 -20.88 -13.49
C MET A 447 -12.10 -22.26 -13.21
N LEU A 448 -12.97 -22.41 -12.23
CA LEU A 448 -13.68 -23.66 -11.95
C LEU A 448 -14.57 -24.05 -13.15
N GLY A 449 -15.41 -23.16 -13.62
CA GLY A 449 -16.28 -23.42 -14.78
C GLY A 449 -15.51 -23.85 -16.02
N THR A 450 -14.43 -23.12 -16.37
CA THR A 450 -13.58 -23.45 -17.52
C THR A 450 -12.80 -24.76 -17.33
N SER A 451 -12.35 -25.07 -16.11
CA SER A 451 -11.64 -26.31 -15.79
C SER A 451 -12.57 -27.52 -15.85
N ILE A 452 -13.79 -27.41 -15.33
CA ILE A 452 -14.81 -28.46 -15.40
C ILE A 452 -15.20 -28.73 -16.87
N ALA A 453 -15.40 -27.66 -17.66
CA ALA A 453 -15.72 -27.80 -19.09
C ALA A 453 -14.57 -28.49 -19.86
N ALA A 454 -13.31 -28.11 -19.58
CA ALA A 454 -12.12 -28.73 -20.17
C ALA A 454 -11.99 -30.20 -19.77
N TYR A 455 -12.19 -30.52 -18.49
CA TYR A 455 -12.16 -31.90 -17.98
C TYR A 455 -13.22 -32.78 -18.65
N LYS A 456 -14.47 -32.35 -18.72
CA LYS A 456 -15.56 -33.07 -19.40
C LYS A 456 -15.26 -33.31 -20.87
N LYS A 457 -14.70 -32.31 -21.58
CA LYS A 457 -14.31 -32.41 -22.98
C LYS A 457 -13.19 -33.42 -23.20
N ASN A 458 -12.14 -33.38 -22.36
CA ASN A 458 -11.01 -34.30 -22.45
C ASN A 458 -11.42 -35.74 -22.14
N LYS A 459 -12.26 -35.96 -21.13
CA LYS A 459 -12.82 -37.28 -20.80
C LYS A 459 -13.60 -37.88 -21.98
N LYS A 460 -14.43 -37.09 -22.68
CA LYS A 460 -15.15 -37.52 -23.88
C LYS A 460 -14.22 -37.92 -25.04
N ARG A 461 -12.97 -37.41 -25.08
CA ARG A 461 -11.98 -37.68 -26.13
C ARG A 461 -11.01 -38.79 -25.75
N GLY A 462 -11.20 -39.46 -24.63
CA GLY A 462 -10.31 -40.50 -24.13
C GLY A 462 -8.91 -40.02 -23.76
N ALA A 463 -8.72 -38.70 -23.59
CA ALA A 463 -7.47 -38.11 -23.12
C ALA A 463 -7.34 -38.34 -21.61
N GLY A 464 -6.43 -39.28 -21.25
CA GLY A 464 -6.25 -39.73 -19.87
C GLY A 464 -5.53 -38.74 -18.91
N ASP A 465 -5.32 -37.50 -19.31
CA ASP A 465 -4.57 -36.51 -18.55
C ASP A 465 -5.48 -35.73 -17.61
N GLY A 466 -5.86 -36.37 -16.51
CA GLY A 466 -6.66 -35.78 -15.47
C GLY A 466 -5.94 -34.81 -14.57
N TRP A 467 -6.05 -35.03 -13.29
CA TRP A 467 -5.57 -34.16 -12.22
C TRP A 467 -4.05 -33.98 -12.17
N TYR A 468 -3.28 -35.04 -12.58
CA TYR A 468 -1.82 -34.94 -12.63
C TYR A 468 -1.32 -33.93 -13.66
N SER A 469 -1.92 -33.91 -14.86
CA SER A 469 -1.58 -32.93 -15.90
C SER A 469 -1.90 -31.49 -15.48
N MET A 470 -2.93 -31.33 -14.65
CA MET A 470 -3.31 -30.06 -14.03
C MET A 470 -2.44 -29.68 -12.81
N GLY A 471 -1.47 -30.51 -12.43
CA GLY A 471 -0.60 -30.31 -11.27
C GLY A 471 -1.27 -30.53 -9.90
N LEU A 472 -2.48 -31.07 -9.90
CA LEU A 472 -3.32 -31.32 -8.71
C LEU A 472 -3.33 -32.78 -8.28
N GLY A 473 -3.04 -33.71 -9.18
CA GLY A 473 -2.90 -35.15 -8.92
C GLY A 473 -1.46 -35.54 -8.66
N SER A 474 -1.25 -36.82 -8.29
CA SER A 474 0.09 -37.39 -8.17
C SER A 474 0.42 -38.30 -9.36
N ALA A 475 1.72 -38.50 -9.64
CA ALA A 475 2.16 -39.44 -10.66
C ALA A 475 1.69 -40.88 -10.39
N ALA A 476 1.49 -41.27 -9.13
CA ALA A 476 1.00 -42.59 -8.73
C ALA A 476 -0.54 -42.74 -8.86
N ALA A 477 -1.28 -41.62 -8.91
CA ALA A 477 -2.73 -41.60 -9.06
C ALA A 477 -3.13 -40.37 -9.91
N PRO A 478 -2.92 -40.45 -11.25
CA PRO A 478 -3.05 -39.27 -12.11
C PRO A 478 -4.48 -38.81 -12.38
N ASP A 479 -5.44 -39.66 -12.11
CA ASP A 479 -6.87 -39.48 -12.37
C ASP A 479 -7.67 -38.84 -11.22
N ARG A 480 -7.04 -38.56 -10.10
CA ARG A 480 -7.67 -37.95 -8.90
C ARG A 480 -6.78 -36.90 -8.24
N MET A 481 -7.42 -36.02 -7.49
CA MET A 481 -6.74 -35.04 -6.65
C MET A 481 -5.93 -35.72 -5.54
N SER A 482 -4.74 -35.23 -5.26
CA SER A 482 -3.87 -35.78 -4.21
C SER A 482 -3.89 -34.93 -2.94
N TRP A 483 -4.75 -35.28 -2.01
CA TRP A 483 -4.84 -34.65 -0.69
C TRP A 483 -3.55 -34.78 0.13
N ALA A 484 -2.87 -35.93 0.00
CA ALA A 484 -1.58 -36.16 0.66
C ALA A 484 -0.49 -35.22 0.15
N LEU A 485 -0.50 -34.90 -1.16
CA LEU A 485 0.42 -33.94 -1.74
C LEU A 485 0.09 -32.51 -1.29
N LEU A 486 -1.20 -32.15 -1.26
CA LEU A 486 -1.66 -30.87 -0.73
C LEU A 486 -1.25 -30.69 0.72
N GLY A 487 -1.53 -31.65 1.61
CA GLY A 487 -1.20 -31.54 3.03
C GLY A 487 0.31 -31.43 3.31
N ARG A 488 1.15 -32.20 2.56
CA ARG A 488 2.62 -32.06 2.67
C ARG A 488 3.11 -30.73 2.15
N SER A 489 2.53 -30.23 1.06
CA SER A 489 2.85 -28.91 0.52
C SER A 489 2.43 -27.78 1.48
N ALA A 490 1.27 -27.90 2.11
CA ALA A 490 0.81 -26.93 3.09
C ALA A 490 1.75 -26.86 4.31
N LEU A 491 2.16 -28.01 4.85
CA LEU A 491 3.11 -28.04 5.96
C LEU A 491 4.50 -27.52 5.56
N LEU A 492 4.96 -27.83 4.33
CA LEU A 492 6.21 -27.29 3.80
C LEU A 492 6.15 -25.74 3.73
N VAL A 493 5.05 -25.19 3.20
CA VAL A 493 4.84 -23.74 3.12
C VAL A 493 4.73 -23.12 4.50
N LEU A 494 4.04 -23.76 5.44
CA LEU A 494 3.97 -23.28 6.82
C LEU A 494 5.37 -23.12 7.44
N CYS A 495 6.26 -24.10 7.23
CA CYS A 495 7.66 -23.99 7.69
C CYS A 495 8.41 -22.85 6.98
N MET A 496 8.17 -22.64 5.67
CA MET A 496 8.78 -21.55 4.93
C MET A 496 8.29 -20.17 5.42
N MET A 497 7.00 -20.03 5.67
CA MET A 497 6.40 -18.79 6.19
C MET A 497 6.83 -18.51 7.63
N ALA A 498 6.88 -19.54 8.49
CA ALA A 498 7.40 -19.40 9.84
C ALA A 498 8.86 -18.91 9.86
N PHE A 499 9.70 -19.44 8.96
CA PHE A 499 11.07 -18.93 8.80
C PHE A 499 11.09 -17.43 8.43
N MET A 500 10.30 -17.02 7.44
CA MET A 500 10.26 -15.62 7.00
C MET A 500 9.69 -14.69 8.09
N TYR A 501 8.67 -15.16 8.82
CA TYR A 501 8.07 -14.41 9.92
C TYR A 501 9.05 -14.19 11.08
N ILE A 502 9.79 -15.25 11.48
CA ILE A 502 10.84 -15.13 12.50
C ILE A 502 11.93 -14.16 12.04
N LEU A 503 12.34 -14.23 10.77
CA LEU A 503 13.34 -13.34 10.21
C LEU A 503 12.89 -11.87 10.27
N LEU A 504 11.64 -11.61 9.90
CA LEU A 504 11.05 -10.28 10.00
C LEU A 504 10.98 -9.81 11.46
N ALA A 505 10.46 -10.62 12.37
CA ALA A 505 10.36 -10.27 13.79
C ALA A 505 11.72 -9.94 14.42
N VAL A 506 12.78 -10.66 14.00
CA VAL A 506 14.15 -10.34 14.41
C VAL A 506 14.60 -8.97 13.86
N CYS A 507 14.27 -8.66 12.60
CA CYS A 507 14.60 -7.36 12.01
C CYS A 507 13.85 -6.21 12.70
N GLU A 508 12.55 -6.35 12.94
CA GLU A 508 11.77 -5.33 13.67
C GLU A 508 12.30 -5.13 15.09
N ALA A 509 12.59 -6.21 15.81
CA ALA A 509 13.11 -6.14 17.18
C ALA A 509 14.51 -5.50 17.27
N LEU A 510 15.38 -5.70 16.29
CA LEU A 510 16.75 -5.18 16.30
C LEU A 510 16.86 -3.77 15.71
N PHE A 511 16.07 -3.47 14.69
CA PHE A 511 16.23 -2.28 13.86
C PHE A 511 15.01 -1.37 13.85
N MET A 512 13.86 -1.79 14.41
CA MET A 512 12.56 -1.10 14.25
C MET A 512 12.22 -0.85 12.78
N LEU A 513 12.50 -1.84 11.92
CA LEU A 513 12.28 -1.80 10.48
C LEU A 513 11.60 -3.10 10.03
N ASP A 514 10.52 -2.97 9.29
CA ASP A 514 9.85 -4.07 8.62
C ASP A 514 10.36 -4.29 7.18
N PHE A 515 9.73 -5.20 6.43
CA PHE A 515 10.07 -5.42 5.03
C PHE A 515 9.12 -4.67 4.12
N ARG A 516 9.58 -3.54 3.58
CA ARG A 516 8.81 -2.64 2.72
C ARG A 516 9.62 -2.04 1.58
N PHE A 517 8.92 -1.35 0.71
CA PHE A 517 9.49 -0.35 -0.20
C PHE A 517 8.41 0.71 -0.48
N ILE A 518 8.56 1.87 0.14
CA ILE A 518 7.60 3.00 0.08
C ILE A 518 6.23 2.64 0.68
N TRP A 519 5.80 1.40 0.48
CA TRP A 519 4.54 0.82 0.91
C TRP A 519 4.82 -0.38 1.84
N PRO A 520 3.99 -0.62 2.88
CA PRO A 520 4.16 -1.78 3.74
C PRO A 520 3.87 -3.08 2.98
N PHE A 521 4.76 -4.05 3.08
CA PHE A 521 4.59 -5.38 2.49
C PHE A 521 4.44 -6.46 3.57
N PHE A 522 5.46 -6.62 4.39
CA PHE A 522 5.47 -7.66 5.41
C PHE A 522 5.77 -7.02 6.77
N LYS A 523 4.79 -7.10 7.66
CA LYS A 523 4.85 -6.64 9.05
C LYS A 523 4.54 -7.78 9.98
N THR A 524 4.96 -7.71 11.23
CA THR A 524 4.49 -8.62 12.27
C THR A 524 3.01 -8.38 12.54
N PHE A 525 2.32 -9.42 13.01
CA PHE A 525 0.90 -9.38 13.28
C PHE A 525 0.63 -9.27 14.79
N ASP A 526 -0.31 -8.42 15.15
CA ASP A 526 -1.10 -8.59 16.36
C ASP A 526 -2.09 -9.79 16.21
N LEU A 527 -2.76 -10.14 17.30
CA LEU A 527 -3.72 -11.26 17.28
C LEU A 527 -4.91 -11.00 16.34
N THR A 528 -5.34 -9.76 16.19
CA THR A 528 -6.46 -9.40 15.33
C THR A 528 -6.09 -9.56 13.85
N ARG A 529 -4.93 -9.04 13.44
CA ARG A 529 -4.41 -9.21 12.09
C ARG A 529 -4.09 -10.66 11.76
N LEU A 530 -3.57 -11.43 12.72
CA LEU A 530 -3.39 -12.87 12.56
C LEU A 530 -4.74 -13.58 12.36
N GLY A 531 -5.77 -13.19 13.09
CA GLY A 531 -7.14 -13.67 12.89
C GLY A 531 -7.63 -13.35 11.48
N GLN A 532 -7.43 -12.13 11.00
CA GLN A 532 -7.78 -11.76 9.63
C GLN A 532 -6.99 -12.54 8.58
N PHE A 533 -5.70 -12.78 8.79
CA PHE A 533 -4.92 -13.68 7.93
C PHE A 533 -5.57 -15.06 7.81
N CYS A 534 -6.01 -15.65 8.92
CA CYS A 534 -6.69 -16.94 8.92
C CYS A 534 -8.05 -16.93 8.19
N VAL A 535 -8.75 -15.79 8.21
CA VAL A 535 -10.03 -15.61 7.51
C VAL A 535 -9.84 -15.46 5.99
N TYR A 536 -8.82 -14.71 5.55
CA TYR A 536 -8.58 -14.42 4.12
C TYR A 536 -7.85 -15.54 3.39
N ILE A 537 -6.93 -16.26 4.06
CA ILE A 537 -6.04 -17.23 3.41
C ILE A 537 -6.77 -18.37 2.68
N PRO A 538 -7.93 -18.90 3.12
CA PRO A 538 -8.62 -19.97 2.40
C PRO A 538 -9.04 -19.57 0.97
N VAL A 539 -9.56 -18.36 0.79
CA VAL A 539 -9.99 -17.87 -0.52
C VAL A 539 -8.78 -17.65 -1.44
N LEU A 540 -7.72 -17.01 -0.90
CA LEU A 540 -6.49 -16.79 -1.66
C LEU A 540 -5.82 -18.13 -2.04
N ALA A 541 -5.81 -19.12 -1.14
CA ALA A 541 -5.26 -20.44 -1.42
C ALA A 541 -5.99 -21.12 -2.58
N VAL A 542 -7.32 -21.11 -2.57
CA VAL A 542 -8.14 -21.67 -3.66
C VAL A 542 -7.85 -20.91 -4.97
N PHE A 543 -7.85 -19.58 -4.94
CA PHE A 543 -7.52 -18.76 -6.11
C PHE A 543 -6.17 -19.11 -6.70
N PHE A 544 -5.10 -19.09 -5.90
CA PHE A 544 -3.75 -19.34 -6.40
C PHE A 544 -3.52 -20.80 -6.83
N ILE A 545 -4.16 -21.77 -6.19
CA ILE A 545 -4.12 -23.18 -6.64
C ILE A 545 -4.73 -23.31 -8.04
N LEU A 546 -5.90 -22.72 -8.28
CA LEU A 546 -6.56 -22.74 -9.59
C LEU A 546 -5.77 -21.95 -10.63
N ASN A 547 -5.28 -20.77 -10.27
CA ASN A 547 -4.47 -19.93 -11.14
C ASN A 547 -3.17 -20.64 -11.56
N ASN A 548 -2.45 -21.24 -10.61
CA ASN A 548 -1.23 -22.00 -10.93
C ASN A 548 -1.53 -23.28 -11.70
N SER A 549 -2.67 -23.95 -11.44
CA SER A 549 -3.11 -25.08 -12.26
C SER A 549 -3.36 -24.66 -13.71
N LYS A 550 -3.91 -23.48 -13.94
CA LYS A 550 -4.14 -22.92 -15.28
C LYS A 550 -2.84 -22.50 -15.96
N ILE A 551 -2.03 -21.68 -15.27
CA ILE A 551 -0.86 -21.02 -15.86
C ILE A 551 0.36 -21.95 -15.88
N MET A 552 0.73 -22.55 -14.73
CA MET A 552 1.95 -23.34 -14.61
C MET A 552 1.80 -24.74 -15.21
N ALA A 553 0.65 -25.40 -14.93
CA ALA A 553 0.45 -26.78 -15.33
C ALA A 553 -0.25 -26.91 -16.69
N SER A 554 -1.49 -26.40 -16.83
CA SER A 554 -2.28 -26.58 -18.06
C SER A 554 -1.72 -25.81 -19.26
N SER A 555 -1.08 -24.64 -19.01
CA SER A 555 -0.39 -23.85 -20.06
C SER A 555 1.09 -24.18 -20.22
N ARG A 556 1.56 -25.25 -19.59
CA ARG A 556 2.97 -25.69 -19.59
C ARG A 556 3.53 -25.84 -21.01
N CYS A 557 4.62 -25.16 -21.29
CA CYS A 557 5.29 -25.17 -22.59
C CYS A 557 6.50 -26.12 -22.61
N LYS A 558 7.03 -26.38 -23.80
CA LYS A 558 8.23 -27.25 -24.01
C LYS A 558 9.46 -26.79 -23.21
N ALA A 559 9.58 -25.49 -22.92
CA ALA A 559 10.69 -24.96 -22.13
C ALA A 559 10.70 -25.48 -20.67
N ALA A 560 9.58 -25.97 -20.15
CA ALA A 560 9.48 -26.51 -18.79
C ALA A 560 10.43 -27.74 -18.61
N TYR A 561 10.73 -28.44 -19.67
CA TYR A 561 11.57 -29.64 -19.66
C TYR A 561 13.05 -29.37 -19.95
N LYS A 562 13.39 -28.16 -20.37
CA LYS A 562 14.79 -27.76 -20.58
C LYS A 562 15.47 -27.48 -19.24
N PRO A 563 16.67 -28.04 -18.98
CA PRO A 563 17.39 -27.78 -17.73
C PRO A 563 17.94 -26.35 -17.68
N GLY A 564 18.34 -25.94 -16.48
CA GLY A 564 19.08 -24.70 -16.24
C GLY A 564 18.28 -23.41 -16.44
N PHE A 565 19.02 -22.30 -16.51
CA PHE A 565 18.47 -20.94 -16.56
C PHE A 565 17.67 -20.66 -17.84
N ALA A 566 18.13 -21.13 -18.99
CA ALA A 566 17.43 -20.96 -20.28
C ALA A 566 16.03 -21.61 -20.25
N GLY A 567 15.91 -22.80 -19.66
CA GLY A 567 14.62 -23.45 -19.47
C GLY A 567 13.71 -22.71 -18.49
N PHE A 568 14.28 -22.16 -17.43
CA PHE A 568 13.55 -21.29 -16.49
C PHE A 568 13.01 -20.05 -17.19
N MET A 569 13.86 -19.28 -17.85
CA MET A 569 13.47 -18.05 -18.55
C MET A 569 12.42 -18.30 -19.64
N GLY A 570 12.57 -19.42 -20.39
CA GLY A 570 11.61 -19.81 -21.41
C GLY A 570 10.20 -20.12 -20.88
N CYS A 571 10.07 -20.51 -19.60
CA CYS A 571 8.79 -20.66 -18.91
C CYS A 571 8.34 -19.36 -18.26
N TRP A 572 9.25 -18.74 -17.52
CA TRP A 572 8.93 -17.62 -16.65
C TRP A 572 8.29 -16.44 -17.38
N TRP A 573 8.85 -15.98 -18.50
CA TRP A 573 8.27 -14.84 -19.20
C TRP A 573 6.82 -15.09 -19.65
N ARG A 574 6.50 -16.36 -20.02
CA ARG A 574 5.14 -16.75 -20.41
C ARG A 574 4.18 -16.73 -19.21
N ASN A 575 4.63 -17.28 -18.09
CA ASN A 575 3.88 -17.32 -16.85
C ASN A 575 3.70 -15.91 -16.29
N ALA A 576 4.74 -15.10 -16.31
CA ALA A 576 4.72 -13.70 -15.88
C ALA A 576 3.71 -12.90 -16.72
N LEU A 577 3.76 -13.02 -18.05
CA LEU A 577 2.82 -12.33 -18.93
C LEU A 577 1.36 -12.70 -18.62
N MET A 578 1.07 -13.98 -18.37
CA MET A 578 -0.29 -14.41 -18.02
C MET A 578 -0.73 -13.95 -16.62
N MET A 579 0.21 -13.81 -15.69
CA MET A 579 -0.10 -13.38 -14.32
C MET A 579 -0.25 -11.86 -14.20
N VAL A 580 0.64 -11.09 -14.84
CA VAL A 580 0.70 -9.63 -14.67
C VAL A 580 0.05 -8.87 -15.83
N GLY A 581 -0.12 -9.48 -17.00
CA GLY A 581 -0.54 -8.78 -18.22
C GLY A 581 -1.90 -8.08 -18.11
N GLY A 582 -2.85 -8.69 -17.40
CA GLY A 582 -4.16 -8.05 -17.14
C GLY A 582 -4.04 -6.79 -16.29
N ILE A 583 -3.20 -6.85 -15.26
CA ILE A 583 -2.90 -5.70 -14.39
C ILE A 583 -2.20 -4.60 -15.21
N LEU A 584 -1.21 -4.95 -16.04
CA LEU A 584 -0.51 -3.97 -16.88
C LEU A 584 -1.43 -3.28 -17.88
N ILE A 585 -2.42 -3.99 -18.44
CA ILE A 585 -3.43 -3.36 -19.30
C ILE A 585 -4.18 -2.27 -18.55
N VAL A 586 -4.61 -2.54 -17.32
CA VAL A 586 -5.33 -1.55 -16.50
C VAL A 586 -4.43 -0.38 -16.12
N VAL A 587 -3.18 -0.65 -15.71
CA VAL A 587 -2.18 0.41 -15.43
C VAL A 587 -1.95 1.30 -16.66
N LEU A 588 -1.85 0.74 -17.85
CA LEU A 588 -1.66 1.54 -19.07
C LEU A 588 -2.88 2.40 -19.38
N ILE A 589 -4.10 1.87 -19.20
CA ILE A 589 -5.33 2.64 -19.38
C ILE A 589 -5.40 3.80 -18.36
N GLU A 590 -4.93 3.58 -17.15
CA GLU A 590 -4.89 4.60 -16.10
C GLU A 590 -3.90 5.72 -16.42
N TYR A 591 -2.65 5.36 -16.73
CA TYR A 591 -1.55 6.34 -16.79
C TYR A 591 -1.26 6.93 -18.17
N ILE A 592 -1.65 6.27 -19.28
CA ILE A 592 -1.43 6.85 -20.62
C ILE A 592 -2.08 8.23 -20.77
N PRO A 593 -3.34 8.46 -20.34
CA PRO A 593 -3.95 9.80 -20.40
C PRO A 593 -3.15 10.87 -19.65
N PHE A 594 -2.65 10.54 -18.44
CA PHE A 594 -1.81 11.47 -17.68
C PHE A 594 -0.52 11.88 -18.42
N PHE A 595 0.14 10.90 -19.07
CA PHE A 595 1.36 11.20 -19.82
C PHE A 595 1.09 12.00 -21.09
N MET A 596 -0.14 11.99 -21.59
CA MET A 596 -0.60 12.80 -22.71
C MET A 596 -1.15 14.17 -22.29
N ASP A 597 -1.04 14.50 -20.99
CA ASP A 597 -1.63 15.71 -20.38
C ASP A 597 -3.15 15.81 -20.61
N ILE A 598 -3.80 14.67 -20.57
CA ILE A 598 -5.25 14.53 -20.63
C ILE A 598 -5.74 14.21 -19.21
N ALA A 599 -7.01 14.43 -18.98
CA ALA A 599 -7.68 14.09 -17.74
C ALA A 599 -7.39 12.66 -17.23
N PRO A 600 -7.51 12.43 -15.91
CA PRO A 600 -7.20 11.13 -15.28
C PRO A 600 -7.89 9.94 -15.95
N GLY A 601 -7.11 8.90 -16.27
CA GLY A 601 -7.61 7.70 -16.94
C GLY A 601 -8.62 6.90 -16.11
N ALA A 602 -8.54 6.98 -14.78
CA ALA A 602 -9.50 6.36 -13.87
C ALA A 602 -10.95 6.79 -14.15
N ASP A 603 -11.16 8.00 -14.61
CA ASP A 603 -12.47 8.51 -14.98
C ASP A 603 -13.09 7.81 -16.19
N LEU A 604 -12.27 7.15 -17.02
CA LEU A 604 -12.78 6.33 -18.12
C LEU A 604 -13.63 5.15 -17.62
N PHE A 605 -13.36 4.64 -16.42
CA PHE A 605 -14.09 3.49 -15.89
C PHE A 605 -15.21 3.90 -14.93
N PHE A 606 -14.89 4.65 -13.87
CA PHE A 606 -15.84 4.89 -12.78
C PHE A 606 -15.68 6.24 -12.10
N GLY A 607 -14.82 7.11 -12.62
CA GLY A 607 -14.36 8.30 -11.93
C GLY A 607 -13.26 7.99 -10.91
N SER A 608 -12.34 8.92 -10.75
CA SER A 608 -11.18 8.74 -9.90
C SER A 608 -11.54 8.58 -8.42
N THR A 609 -12.63 9.19 -7.95
CA THR A 609 -13.12 9.04 -6.57
C THR A 609 -13.53 7.61 -6.27
N PHE A 610 -14.13 6.94 -7.25
CA PHE A 610 -14.59 5.56 -7.10
C PHE A 610 -13.48 4.53 -7.35
N GLY A 611 -12.70 4.72 -8.42
CA GLY A 611 -11.65 3.80 -8.84
C GLY A 611 -10.29 4.02 -8.16
N GLY A 612 -10.03 5.25 -7.73
CA GLY A 612 -8.73 5.71 -7.28
C GLY A 612 -7.99 4.80 -6.30
N PRO A 613 -8.62 4.35 -5.18
CA PRO A 613 -7.94 3.49 -4.21
C PRO A 613 -7.43 2.18 -4.82
N PHE A 614 -8.20 1.54 -5.70
CA PHE A 614 -7.81 0.28 -6.34
C PHE A 614 -6.89 0.49 -7.53
N MET A 615 -7.12 1.54 -8.32
CA MET A 615 -6.32 1.85 -9.49
C MET A 615 -4.90 2.27 -9.08
N SER A 616 -4.77 3.14 -8.10
CA SER A 616 -3.47 3.59 -7.58
C SER A 616 -2.62 2.46 -6.96
N LEU A 617 -3.25 1.37 -6.48
CA LEU A 617 -2.55 0.19 -5.96
C LEU A 617 -1.92 -0.68 -7.04
N LEU A 618 -2.42 -0.62 -8.29
CA LEU A 618 -1.95 -1.51 -9.35
C LEU A 618 -0.47 -1.31 -9.70
N ILE A 619 0.04 -0.09 -9.59
CA ILE A 619 1.46 0.19 -9.81
C ILE A 619 2.36 -0.56 -8.82
N LEU A 620 1.83 -0.84 -7.62
CA LEU A 620 2.52 -1.61 -6.59
C LEU A 620 2.34 -3.12 -6.80
N PHE A 621 1.17 -3.55 -7.28
CA PHE A 621 0.89 -4.98 -7.48
C PHE A 621 1.59 -5.58 -8.69
N ALA A 622 1.80 -4.83 -9.75
CA ALA A 622 2.46 -5.36 -10.94
C ALA A 622 3.86 -5.93 -10.63
N PRO A 623 4.78 -5.23 -9.93
CA PRO A 623 6.06 -5.81 -9.55
C PRO A 623 5.93 -6.96 -8.54
N GLN A 624 4.95 -6.94 -7.61
CA GLN A 624 4.72 -8.05 -6.67
C GLN A 624 4.33 -9.33 -7.43
N VAL A 625 3.38 -9.23 -8.35
CA VAL A 625 2.93 -10.38 -9.16
C VAL A 625 4.06 -10.89 -10.05
N LEU A 626 4.96 -10.01 -10.50
CA LEU A 626 6.16 -10.42 -11.24
C LEU A 626 7.08 -11.29 -10.35
N VAL A 627 7.33 -10.88 -9.10
CA VAL A 627 8.09 -11.68 -8.11
C VAL A 627 7.38 -13.02 -7.82
N PHE A 628 6.06 -13.00 -7.62
CA PHE A 628 5.26 -14.21 -7.44
C PHE A 628 5.37 -15.17 -8.62
N SER A 629 5.43 -14.65 -9.84
CA SER A 629 5.62 -15.47 -11.05
C SER A 629 6.97 -16.17 -11.08
N VAL A 630 8.03 -15.54 -10.55
CA VAL A 630 9.36 -16.16 -10.38
C VAL A 630 9.25 -17.34 -9.41
N LEU A 631 8.70 -17.12 -8.23
CA LEU A 631 8.52 -18.16 -7.21
C LEU A 631 7.69 -19.34 -7.73
N CYS A 632 6.50 -19.06 -8.28
CA CYS A 632 5.62 -20.09 -8.82
C CYS A 632 6.29 -20.91 -9.92
N THR A 633 6.99 -20.25 -10.85
CA THR A 633 7.68 -20.94 -11.96
C THR A 633 8.81 -21.83 -11.46
N TYR A 634 9.63 -21.32 -10.52
CA TYR A 634 10.73 -22.11 -9.95
C TYR A 634 10.19 -23.30 -9.18
N ILE A 635 9.27 -23.06 -8.25
CA ILE A 635 8.71 -24.09 -7.34
C ILE A 635 7.98 -25.17 -8.16
N TYR A 636 7.16 -24.78 -9.15
CA TYR A 636 6.48 -25.75 -10.02
C TYR A 636 7.45 -26.63 -10.80
N ARG A 637 8.48 -26.05 -11.41
CA ARG A 637 9.51 -26.82 -12.14
C ARG A 637 10.29 -27.76 -11.21
N ARG A 638 10.42 -27.40 -9.94
CA ARG A 638 11.16 -28.17 -8.95
C ARG A 638 10.33 -29.29 -8.31
N THR A 639 9.05 -29.02 -8.07
CA THR A 639 8.17 -29.94 -7.31
C THR A 639 7.23 -30.74 -8.20
N GLY A 640 7.01 -30.37 -9.45
CA GLY A 640 6.04 -31.02 -10.35
C GLY A 640 4.59 -30.90 -9.89
N SER A 641 4.32 -30.06 -8.89
CA SER A 641 3.00 -29.81 -8.33
C SER A 641 2.74 -28.31 -8.19
N VAL A 642 1.49 -27.90 -8.33
CA VAL A 642 1.12 -26.49 -8.18
C VAL A 642 0.97 -26.07 -6.72
N TYR A 643 0.76 -27.01 -5.79
CA TYR A 643 0.37 -26.71 -4.41
C TYR A 643 1.41 -25.87 -3.67
N THR A 644 2.68 -26.29 -3.64
CA THR A 644 3.72 -25.57 -2.90
C THR A 644 3.86 -24.13 -3.39
N GLY A 645 3.96 -23.90 -4.71
CA GLY A 645 4.08 -22.57 -5.28
C GLY A 645 2.84 -21.71 -5.06
N ALA A 646 1.66 -22.29 -5.24
CA ALA A 646 0.39 -21.61 -5.05
C ALA A 646 0.18 -21.18 -3.59
N LEU A 647 0.42 -22.08 -2.64
CA LEU A 647 0.27 -21.78 -1.22
C LEU A 647 1.32 -20.77 -0.72
N THR A 648 2.56 -20.83 -1.25
CA THR A 648 3.59 -19.83 -0.93
C THR A 648 3.12 -18.43 -1.32
N VAL A 649 2.69 -18.23 -2.57
CA VAL A 649 2.26 -16.90 -3.02
C VAL A 649 0.92 -16.49 -2.44
N ALA A 650 0.02 -17.43 -2.13
CA ALA A 650 -1.22 -17.14 -1.41
C ALA A 650 -0.92 -16.59 0.00
N SER A 651 0.03 -17.22 0.70
CA SER A 651 0.45 -16.77 2.04
C SER A 651 1.12 -15.39 1.98
N LEU A 652 2.02 -15.15 1.02
CA LEU A 652 2.65 -13.84 0.84
C LEU A 652 1.62 -12.76 0.48
N ALA A 653 0.72 -13.02 -0.46
CA ALA A 653 -0.34 -12.08 -0.85
C ALA A 653 -1.29 -11.79 0.31
N CYS A 654 -1.71 -12.82 1.05
CA CYS A 654 -2.54 -12.67 2.24
C CYS A 654 -1.84 -11.86 3.32
N TRP A 655 -0.54 -12.10 3.54
CA TRP A 655 0.26 -11.34 4.50
C TRP A 655 0.33 -9.85 4.14
N ILE A 656 0.60 -9.54 2.86
CA ILE A 656 0.62 -8.14 2.38
C ILE A 656 -0.74 -7.45 2.59
N VAL A 657 -1.84 -8.13 2.25
CA VAL A 657 -3.19 -7.58 2.43
C VAL A 657 -3.50 -7.36 3.90
N THR A 658 -3.24 -8.33 4.76
CA THR A 658 -3.61 -8.24 6.19
C THR A 658 -2.63 -7.43 7.03
N GLY A 659 -1.37 -7.34 6.61
CA GLY A 659 -0.36 -6.51 7.25
C GLY A 659 -0.41 -5.04 6.85
N GLY A 660 -0.67 -4.76 5.58
CA GLY A 660 -0.59 -3.41 5.00
C GLY A 660 -1.93 -2.70 4.82
N SER A 661 -3.09 -3.40 4.95
CA SER A 661 -4.40 -2.75 4.80
C SER A 661 -4.89 -2.13 6.10
N SER A 662 -5.69 -1.06 5.94
CA SER A 662 -6.48 -0.54 7.05
C SER A 662 -7.56 -1.54 7.46
N MET A 663 -7.93 -1.50 8.72
CA MET A 663 -8.87 -2.41 9.36
C MET A 663 -10.04 -1.61 9.96
N LEU A 664 -11.27 -2.14 9.76
CA LEU A 664 -12.48 -1.63 10.37
C LEU A 664 -12.54 -1.93 11.87
#